data_fcf07ebce3be57f66a27b13a8a5e9196
#
_entry.id   fcf07ebce3be57f66a27b13a8a5e9196
#
_cell.length_a   1.000
_cell.length_b   1.000
_cell.length_c   1.000
_cell.angle_alpha   90.00
_cell.angle_beta   90.00
_cell.angle_gamma   90.00
#
_symmetry.space_group_name_H-M   'P 1'
#
loop_
_entity.id
_entity.type
_entity.pdbx_description
1 polymer ?
#
loop_
_entity_poly.entity_id
_entity_poly.type
_entity_poly.pdbx_seq_one_letter_code
_entity_poly.pdbx_strand_id
1 'polypeptide(L)'
;MADVNTLDNTQESPTPKPEKIHPAFEWQHSETIPSLNIVMEKYIHKATGAVHYHLDSNNSENVFLVAFRTVPMDSKGVAHILEHTALCGSKKFPVRDPFFMMIRRSLNTFMNAFTSSDWTAYPFASKNRKDFENLLTVYLDAAFFARLQELDFAQEGHRLEFAEPDNPDSELQYKGVVYNEMKGAMSSTNSVLWQTMSKYLFPTTTYHFNSGGEPEHIPDLSYEELVKFYETHYHPSNSVFMTYGDIPAIEHQQHFEELALSQFQRLDSVIQVNDEKRYPAPVRFEEAYASEGDDTNKSHVVVGWLLGRSTDLSDLFKSQLLSAVLLDNSASPLLKTLETSDLGSSPSPMCGLEDSNREMSFMAGLEGCAASATVEVEALVLDSLLQIVDNGVAQNQVEAALHQLELNQREIAGDSYPYGLQLILTGLSTAMHRGDPIKLLNIDSVLEELRLAVKDKQFIPGLVKELLLENPHRITLTLKPDCELDDRKTAAENQTLADIKGDLSSDAAKQIIERSKSLAARQLQDDDPDLLPKVGLADVPNSIDDPTREQDKLPGCKLPVSYYGQGTNGLSYQQVVMELPRLETELLEALPLYTTCLTEFGIGDKGYEEVQTWQARISGGMNCFSSIRSKIDDVQQSHALLTFSSKSLTANHSGLSELIYQTITNVRFDEDQRLLELIEQICARKENSITVQGHSLAMNLASSGMGPTAQLAHCSGGLEGIRRLKNMRGRLNEPETCSNLMRHFGQLHEIITKAPKQFLLIAEPESKQQLITDIDAVWHSSTSAVADSVLHLAPVRDRVQQAWTTSTQVNFCAKAYPTVPSGHADNAILHVLAGFLRNGFLHRAIREQGGAYGGGAGQDPNSASFRFFSYRDPRLQETLDDFDRAISWVVEEQHPAHQLEEAILGVIATMDKPSSPAGEAKQSFYNQLFGRSLEHRMAFRERVLATTLDDLKSVAERYFDADQASIGIISNREAVESLQDQAIEIIYL
;
A
#
# COMPACT_ATOMS: atom_id res chain seq x y z
N MET A 1 23.98 57.81 -22.43
CA MET A 1 22.68 57.63 -23.13
C MET A 1 22.88 56.54 -24.15
N ALA A 2 22.47 55.38 -23.77
CA ALA A 2 22.24 54.23 -24.68
C ALA A 2 21.16 53.38 -24.03
N ASP A 3 20.06 53.26 -24.71
CA ASP A 3 18.82 52.60 -24.29
C ASP A 3 19.03 51.14 -23.94
N VAL A 4 18.60 50.75 -22.76
CA VAL A 4 18.36 49.36 -22.37
C VAL A 4 16.91 49.06 -22.72
N ASN A 5 16.72 48.43 -23.86
CA ASN A 5 15.43 47.86 -24.27
C ASN A 5 15.17 46.58 -23.44
N THR A 6 14.17 46.64 -22.62
CA THR A 6 13.45 45.55 -21.95
C THR A 6 13.11 44.43 -22.92
N LEU A 7 13.66 43.24 -22.69
CA LEU A 7 13.13 41.97 -23.21
C LEU A 7 12.06 41.48 -22.25
N ASP A 8 10.86 42.04 -22.40
CA ASP A 8 9.63 41.48 -21.88
C ASP A 8 9.01 40.63 -23.01
N ASN A 9 9.28 39.34 -23.00
CA ASN A 9 8.66 38.40 -23.93
C ASN A 9 8.48 37.04 -23.23
N THR A 10 7.73 37.01 -22.12
CA THR A 10 6.97 35.84 -21.74
C THR A 10 5.74 35.78 -22.64
N GLN A 11 5.84 35.14 -23.78
CA GLN A 11 4.66 34.67 -24.49
C GLN A 11 3.99 33.61 -23.58
N GLU A 12 2.99 34.02 -22.83
CA GLU A 12 2.03 33.10 -22.24
C GLU A 12 1.50 32.22 -23.38
N SER A 13 1.78 30.92 -23.33
CA SER A 13 1.13 29.97 -24.21
C SER A 13 -0.37 30.12 -24.03
N PRO A 14 -1.17 30.20 -25.13
CA PRO A 14 -2.61 30.43 -25.02
C PRO A 14 -3.21 29.33 -24.12
N THR A 15 -3.89 29.73 -23.06
CA THR A 15 -4.62 28.82 -22.15
C THR A 15 -5.49 27.87 -22.98
N PRO A 16 -5.30 26.55 -22.98
CA PRO A 16 -6.09 25.63 -23.77
C PRO A 16 -7.53 25.65 -23.28
N LYS A 17 -8.43 26.24 -24.09
CA LYS A 17 -9.85 26.30 -23.76
C LYS A 17 -10.54 25.09 -24.39
N PRO A 18 -11.38 24.36 -23.64
CA PRO A 18 -12.13 23.23 -24.17
C PRO A 18 -13.06 23.69 -25.32
N GLU A 19 -13.13 22.88 -26.38
CA GLU A 19 -13.97 23.16 -27.55
C GLU A 19 -15.47 23.25 -27.21
N LYS A 20 -15.92 22.42 -26.26
CA LYS A 20 -17.30 22.33 -25.79
C LYS A 20 -17.37 22.27 -24.29
N ILE A 21 -18.34 22.96 -23.72
CA ILE A 21 -18.61 22.99 -22.26
C ILE A 21 -20.07 22.60 -22.05
N HIS A 22 -20.31 21.71 -21.08
CA HIS A 22 -21.70 21.32 -20.75
C HIS A 22 -22.48 22.52 -20.19
N PRO A 23 -23.76 22.74 -20.60
CA PRO A 23 -24.53 23.93 -20.23
C PRO A 23 -24.71 24.15 -18.72
N ALA A 24 -24.76 23.08 -17.93
CA ALA A 24 -24.89 23.16 -16.47
C ALA A 24 -23.57 23.54 -15.75
N PHE A 25 -22.42 23.50 -16.44
CA PHE A 25 -21.13 23.82 -15.90
C PHE A 25 -20.59 25.14 -16.42
N GLU A 26 -19.70 25.74 -15.62
CA GLU A 26 -18.93 26.93 -15.98
C GLU A 26 -17.45 26.57 -15.97
N TRP A 27 -16.78 26.70 -17.10
CA TRP A 27 -15.33 26.56 -17.20
C TRP A 27 -14.66 27.73 -16.50
N GLN A 28 -13.66 27.43 -15.67
CA GLN A 28 -12.93 28.41 -14.90
C GLN A 28 -11.53 28.64 -15.49
N HIS A 29 -10.77 27.55 -15.65
CA HIS A 29 -9.37 27.59 -16.03
C HIS A 29 -8.93 26.25 -16.58
N SER A 30 -7.89 26.24 -17.43
CA SER A 30 -7.17 25.04 -17.83
C SER A 30 -5.70 25.36 -18.06
N GLU A 31 -4.86 24.36 -17.84
CA GLU A 31 -3.40 24.47 -17.98
C GLU A 31 -2.82 23.19 -18.55
N THR A 32 -1.89 23.32 -19.49
CA THR A 32 -1.09 22.17 -19.95
C THR A 32 0.05 21.94 -18.99
N ILE A 33 0.22 20.71 -18.55
CA ILE A 33 1.30 20.28 -17.68
C ILE A 33 2.20 19.33 -18.49
N PRO A 34 3.24 19.84 -19.16
CA PRO A 34 4.06 19.06 -20.08
C PRO A 34 4.81 17.92 -19.38
N SER A 35 5.26 18.14 -18.14
CA SER A 35 5.96 17.14 -17.33
C SER A 35 5.10 15.92 -16.97
N LEU A 36 3.76 16.00 -17.09
CA LEU A 36 2.80 14.91 -16.84
C LEU A 36 2.07 14.48 -18.10
N ASN A 37 2.29 15.17 -19.23
CA ASN A 37 1.60 14.98 -20.51
C ASN A 37 0.07 15.01 -20.37
N ILE A 38 -0.47 15.97 -19.64
CA ILE A 38 -1.91 16.19 -19.44
C ILE A 38 -2.30 17.65 -19.69
N VAL A 39 -3.60 17.85 -19.95
CA VAL A 39 -4.25 19.16 -19.78
C VAL A 39 -5.18 19.08 -18.59
N MET A 40 -4.96 19.88 -17.57
CA MET A 40 -5.83 19.91 -16.41
C MET A 40 -6.84 21.06 -16.52
N GLU A 41 -8.13 20.75 -16.36
CA GLU A 41 -9.24 21.67 -16.54
C GLU A 41 -10.07 21.76 -15.26
N LYS A 42 -10.57 22.95 -14.94
CA LYS A 42 -11.44 23.22 -13.78
C LYS A 42 -12.79 23.75 -14.22
N TYR A 43 -13.84 23.14 -13.65
CA TYR A 43 -15.23 23.51 -13.88
C TYR A 43 -15.98 23.63 -12.55
N ILE A 44 -17.05 24.46 -12.56
CA ILE A 44 -17.98 24.59 -11.44
C ILE A 44 -19.40 24.33 -11.94
N HIS A 45 -20.13 23.43 -11.28
CA HIS A 45 -21.54 23.21 -11.56
C HIS A 45 -22.36 24.40 -11.05
N LYS A 46 -23.14 25.03 -11.93
CA LYS A 46 -23.82 26.32 -11.68
C LYS A 46 -24.86 26.26 -10.56
N ALA A 47 -25.63 25.17 -10.50
CA ALA A 47 -26.73 25.06 -9.55
C ALA A 47 -26.26 24.68 -8.14
N THR A 48 -25.27 23.81 -8.01
CA THR A 48 -24.83 23.27 -6.69
C THR A 48 -23.51 23.86 -6.21
N GLY A 49 -22.67 24.36 -7.10
CA GLY A 49 -21.30 24.79 -6.79
C GLY A 49 -20.29 23.61 -6.67
N ALA A 50 -20.68 22.40 -7.06
CA ALA A 50 -19.75 21.27 -7.13
C ALA A 50 -18.58 21.59 -8.07
N VAL A 51 -17.37 21.21 -7.68
CA VAL A 51 -16.15 21.43 -8.45
C VAL A 51 -15.80 20.16 -9.21
N HIS A 52 -15.49 20.29 -10.51
CA HIS A 52 -14.96 19.21 -11.32
C HIS A 52 -13.59 19.60 -11.86
N TYR A 53 -12.58 18.78 -11.55
CA TYR A 53 -11.27 18.80 -12.18
C TYR A 53 -11.17 17.63 -13.15
N HIS A 54 -10.79 17.92 -14.40
CA HIS A 54 -10.54 16.90 -15.42
C HIS A 54 -9.07 16.94 -15.84
N LEU A 55 -8.43 15.80 -15.80
CA LEU A 55 -7.06 15.58 -16.25
C LEU A 55 -7.12 14.88 -17.61
N ASP A 56 -7.21 15.68 -18.68
CA ASP A 56 -7.29 15.18 -20.06
C ASP A 56 -5.98 14.54 -20.47
N SER A 57 -6.04 13.30 -20.94
CA SER A 57 -4.89 12.48 -21.31
C SER A 57 -5.25 11.51 -22.42
N ASN A 58 -4.29 11.13 -23.25
CA ASN A 58 -4.47 10.11 -24.28
C ASN A 58 -4.51 8.67 -23.73
N ASN A 59 -4.61 8.49 -22.41
CA ASN A 59 -4.66 7.17 -21.78
C ASN A 59 -6.07 6.60 -21.77
N SER A 60 -6.26 5.40 -22.28
CA SER A 60 -7.55 4.69 -22.30
C SER A 60 -7.99 4.14 -20.93
N GLU A 61 -7.10 4.12 -19.93
CA GLU A 61 -7.50 3.84 -18.56
C GLU A 61 -8.12 5.08 -17.94
N ASN A 62 -9.45 5.12 -17.94
CA ASN A 62 -10.19 6.23 -17.38
C ASN A 62 -10.39 6.06 -15.88
N VAL A 63 -10.26 7.16 -15.15
CA VAL A 63 -10.42 7.19 -13.69
C VAL A 63 -11.49 8.20 -13.32
N PHE A 64 -12.32 7.83 -12.36
CA PHE A 64 -13.29 8.69 -11.70
C PHE A 64 -13.04 8.69 -10.19
N LEU A 65 -13.25 9.83 -9.56
CA LEU A 65 -13.28 9.98 -8.12
C LEU A 65 -14.29 11.07 -7.75
N VAL A 66 -15.17 10.79 -6.78
CA VAL A 66 -15.92 11.81 -6.06
C VAL A 66 -15.50 11.79 -4.60
N ALA A 67 -15.16 12.96 -4.05
CA ALA A 67 -14.78 13.12 -2.66
C ALA A 67 -15.68 14.13 -1.95
N PHE A 68 -15.97 13.84 -0.69
CA PHE A 68 -16.72 14.70 0.24
C PHE A 68 -15.82 15.14 1.39
N ARG A 69 -15.95 16.40 1.83
CA ARG A 69 -15.33 16.83 3.07
C ARG A 69 -16.12 16.21 4.22
N THR A 70 -15.49 15.28 4.94
CA THR A 70 -16.07 14.63 6.12
C THR A 70 -15.23 15.03 7.33
N VAL A 71 -15.79 15.84 8.22
CA VAL A 71 -15.09 16.50 9.33
C VAL A 71 -15.71 16.03 10.65
N PRO A 72 -15.38 14.79 11.11
CA PRO A 72 -15.86 14.29 12.39
C PRO A 72 -15.20 15.06 13.54
N MET A 73 -15.94 15.26 14.63
CA MET A 73 -15.47 15.95 15.84
C MET A 73 -15.55 15.04 17.06
N ASP A 74 -15.48 13.72 16.84
CA ASP A 74 -15.35 12.68 17.85
C ASP A 74 -14.67 11.44 17.23
N SER A 75 -14.35 10.45 18.05
CA SER A 75 -13.70 9.19 17.63
C SER A 75 -14.68 8.02 17.50
N LYS A 76 -15.97 8.28 17.24
CA LYS A 76 -16.99 7.23 17.05
C LYS A 76 -16.91 6.55 15.67
N GLY A 77 -16.05 7.03 14.75
CA GLY A 77 -15.87 6.45 13.43
C GLY A 77 -17.02 6.70 12.45
N VAL A 78 -17.81 7.77 12.64
CA VAL A 78 -18.98 8.05 11.81
C VAL A 78 -18.64 8.16 10.32
N ALA A 79 -17.51 8.77 9.95
CA ALA A 79 -17.09 8.92 8.55
C ALA A 79 -16.73 7.56 7.91
N HIS A 80 -16.05 6.69 8.64
CA HIS A 80 -15.63 5.36 8.18
C HIS A 80 -16.83 4.40 8.07
N ILE A 81 -17.68 4.35 9.11
CA ILE A 81 -18.91 3.54 9.08
C ILE A 81 -19.85 3.99 7.96
N LEU A 82 -19.92 5.32 7.69
CA LEU A 82 -20.67 5.84 6.58
C LEU A 82 -20.08 5.47 5.22
N GLU A 83 -18.76 5.45 5.08
CA GLU A 83 -18.10 4.95 3.86
C GLU A 83 -18.61 3.56 3.50
N HIS A 84 -18.58 2.62 4.47
CA HIS A 84 -19.07 1.25 4.29
C HIS A 84 -20.57 1.22 3.99
N THR A 85 -21.38 1.88 4.79
CA THR A 85 -22.85 1.81 4.69
C THR A 85 -23.42 2.53 3.46
N ALA A 86 -22.75 3.55 2.93
CA ALA A 86 -23.15 4.21 1.69
C ALA A 86 -23.09 3.26 0.47
N LEU A 87 -22.21 2.26 0.52
CA LEU A 87 -22.06 1.24 -0.51
C LEU A 87 -22.99 0.02 -0.33
N CYS A 88 -23.84 -0.01 0.73
CA CYS A 88 -24.76 -1.09 1.04
C CYS A 88 -26.16 -0.91 0.42
N GLY A 89 -26.22 -0.29 -0.76
CA GLY A 89 -27.45 -0.12 -1.52
C GLY A 89 -27.95 1.32 -1.61
N SER A 90 -28.57 1.62 -2.74
CA SER A 90 -28.96 2.97 -3.13
C SER A 90 -30.37 3.03 -3.71
N LYS A 91 -30.84 4.20 -4.06
CA LYS A 91 -32.19 4.42 -4.57
C LYS A 91 -32.49 3.67 -5.85
N LYS A 92 -31.59 3.72 -6.81
CA LYS A 92 -31.69 3.02 -8.10
C LYS A 92 -31.32 1.55 -8.02
N PHE A 93 -30.35 1.25 -7.14
CA PHE A 93 -29.83 -0.09 -6.94
C PHE A 93 -30.11 -0.58 -5.51
N PRO A 94 -31.36 -1.03 -5.22
CA PRO A 94 -31.79 -1.43 -3.89
C PRO A 94 -31.34 -2.84 -3.50
N VAL A 95 -30.20 -3.27 -3.98
CA VAL A 95 -29.56 -4.53 -3.59
C VAL A 95 -28.72 -4.32 -2.33
N ARG A 96 -28.49 -5.41 -1.59
CA ARG A 96 -27.83 -5.34 -0.29
C ARG A 96 -26.37 -4.90 -0.38
N ASP A 97 -25.64 -5.30 -1.41
CA ASP A 97 -24.20 -5.12 -1.54
C ASP A 97 -23.78 -4.85 -3.00
N PRO A 98 -24.19 -3.69 -3.56
CA PRO A 98 -23.89 -3.37 -4.94
C PRO A 98 -22.39 -3.22 -5.23
N PHE A 99 -21.60 -2.79 -4.24
CA PHE A 99 -20.15 -2.61 -4.38
C PHE A 99 -19.43 -3.94 -4.65
N PHE A 100 -19.59 -4.93 -3.76
CA PHE A 100 -18.97 -6.23 -3.95
C PHE A 100 -19.58 -7.01 -5.13
N MET A 101 -20.86 -6.78 -5.44
CA MET A 101 -21.46 -7.33 -6.64
C MET A 101 -20.82 -6.74 -7.91
N MET A 102 -20.52 -5.43 -7.96
CA MET A 102 -19.85 -4.80 -9.10
C MET A 102 -18.39 -5.25 -9.23
N ILE A 103 -17.64 -5.40 -8.15
CA ILE A 103 -16.28 -5.97 -8.20
C ILE A 103 -16.25 -7.32 -8.96
N ARG A 104 -17.30 -8.13 -8.80
CA ARG A 104 -17.37 -9.48 -9.38
C ARG A 104 -17.71 -9.47 -10.88
N ARG A 105 -18.46 -8.47 -11.37
CA ARG A 105 -19.06 -8.43 -12.72
C ARG A 105 -18.59 -7.26 -13.57
N SER A 106 -17.43 -6.75 -13.27
CA SER A 106 -16.80 -5.60 -13.88
C SER A 106 -15.44 -5.97 -14.44
N LEU A 107 -14.97 -5.21 -15.43
CA LEU A 107 -13.60 -5.23 -15.95
C LEU A 107 -12.78 -4.07 -15.36
N ASN A 108 -13.10 -3.68 -14.14
CA ASN A 108 -12.40 -2.61 -13.45
C ASN A 108 -10.91 -2.92 -13.31
N THR A 109 -10.09 -1.88 -13.40
CA THR A 109 -8.67 -1.95 -13.06
C THR A 109 -8.43 -1.51 -11.62
N PHE A 110 -9.40 -0.79 -11.05
CA PHE A 110 -9.43 -0.39 -9.66
C PHE A 110 -10.86 -0.06 -9.21
N MET A 111 -11.24 -0.48 -8.02
CA MET A 111 -12.45 -0.09 -7.30
C MET A 111 -12.17 -0.05 -5.82
N ASN A 112 -12.49 1.05 -5.15
CA ASN A 112 -12.36 1.17 -3.70
C ASN A 112 -13.20 2.34 -3.16
N ALA A 113 -13.16 2.53 -1.83
CA ALA A 113 -13.51 3.74 -1.13
C ALA A 113 -12.38 4.07 -0.14
N PHE A 114 -12.23 5.32 0.22
CA PHE A 114 -11.18 5.79 1.13
C PHE A 114 -11.77 6.78 2.13
N THR A 115 -11.50 6.58 3.42
CA THR A 115 -11.72 7.58 4.46
C THR A 115 -10.40 8.06 5.01
N SER A 116 -10.14 9.36 4.86
CA SER A 116 -9.03 10.07 5.48
C SER A 116 -9.51 10.81 6.74
N SER A 117 -8.66 11.61 7.33
CA SER A 117 -8.99 12.34 8.56
C SER A 117 -10.09 13.38 8.37
N ASP A 118 -10.27 13.93 7.16
CA ASP A 118 -11.19 15.04 6.89
C ASP A 118 -11.90 14.96 5.52
N TRP A 119 -11.75 13.85 4.79
CA TRP A 119 -12.48 13.57 3.57
C TRP A 119 -12.74 12.07 3.39
N THR A 120 -13.80 11.77 2.64
CA THR A 120 -14.12 10.41 2.17
C THR A 120 -14.29 10.44 0.67
N ALA A 121 -13.68 9.50 -0.06
CA ALA A 121 -13.66 9.46 -1.51
C ALA A 121 -14.01 8.08 -2.07
N TYR A 122 -14.64 8.08 -3.25
CA TYR A 122 -15.11 6.90 -3.96
C TYR A 122 -14.47 6.85 -5.36
N PRO A 123 -13.27 6.26 -5.49
CA PRO A 123 -12.59 6.11 -6.77
C PRO A 123 -12.89 4.78 -7.46
N PHE A 124 -12.87 4.81 -8.80
CA PHE A 124 -12.73 3.61 -9.62
C PHE A 124 -11.99 3.93 -10.92
N ALA A 125 -11.48 2.88 -11.59
CA ALA A 125 -10.84 2.96 -12.88
C ALA A 125 -11.23 1.78 -13.78
N SER A 126 -11.32 2.02 -15.10
CA SER A 126 -11.54 0.97 -16.09
C SER A 126 -10.98 1.37 -17.46
N LYS A 127 -10.44 0.40 -18.21
CA LYS A 127 -10.09 0.54 -19.64
C LYS A 127 -11.32 0.30 -20.56
N ASN A 128 -12.34 -0.34 -20.06
CA ASN A 128 -13.55 -0.65 -20.84
C ASN A 128 -14.60 0.45 -20.65
N ARG A 129 -14.97 1.14 -21.73
CA ARG A 129 -15.88 2.27 -21.66
C ARG A 129 -17.26 1.91 -21.10
N LYS A 130 -17.83 0.78 -21.53
CA LYS A 130 -19.14 0.30 -21.02
C LYS A 130 -19.07 0.03 -19.52
N ASP A 131 -17.99 -0.58 -19.08
CA ASP A 131 -17.75 -0.84 -17.67
C ASP A 131 -17.58 0.45 -16.86
N PHE A 132 -16.83 1.43 -17.39
CA PHE A 132 -16.67 2.74 -16.78
C PHE A 132 -18.01 3.45 -16.57
N GLU A 133 -18.89 3.47 -17.59
CA GLU A 133 -20.24 4.06 -17.52
C GLU A 133 -21.16 3.32 -16.52
N ASN A 134 -21.04 1.99 -16.46
CA ASN A 134 -21.75 1.16 -15.49
C ASN A 134 -21.33 1.52 -14.05
N LEU A 135 -20.02 1.55 -13.79
CA LEU A 135 -19.45 1.89 -12.49
C LEU A 135 -19.82 3.32 -12.08
N LEU A 136 -19.72 4.29 -13.00
CA LEU A 136 -20.08 5.67 -12.75
C LEU A 136 -21.55 5.79 -12.29
N THR A 137 -22.46 5.06 -12.94
CA THR A 137 -23.87 5.05 -12.58
C THR A 137 -24.08 4.51 -11.15
N VAL A 138 -23.42 3.41 -10.81
CA VAL A 138 -23.55 2.80 -9.48
C VAL A 138 -22.94 3.68 -8.39
N TYR A 139 -21.73 4.23 -8.63
CA TYR A 139 -21.03 5.06 -7.65
C TYR A 139 -21.74 6.39 -7.35
N LEU A 140 -22.28 7.05 -8.39
CA LEU A 140 -23.05 8.28 -8.20
C LEU A 140 -24.34 8.02 -7.42
N ASP A 141 -25.05 6.92 -7.72
CA ASP A 141 -26.28 6.60 -6.97
C ASP A 141 -25.97 6.21 -5.53
N ALA A 142 -24.90 5.45 -5.29
CA ALA A 142 -24.45 5.08 -3.95
C ALA A 142 -24.04 6.31 -3.12
N ALA A 143 -23.21 7.21 -3.69
CA ALA A 143 -22.72 8.37 -2.97
C ALA A 143 -23.81 9.40 -2.66
N PHE A 144 -24.73 9.69 -3.59
CA PHE A 144 -25.70 10.76 -3.44
C PHE A 144 -27.11 10.31 -3.03
N PHE A 145 -27.40 9.01 -3.11
CA PHE A 145 -28.74 8.45 -2.84
C PHE A 145 -28.67 7.14 -2.07
N ALA A 146 -27.72 7.02 -1.14
CA ALA A 146 -27.60 5.86 -0.26
C ALA A 146 -28.88 5.60 0.55
N ARG A 147 -29.24 4.33 0.74
CA ARG A 147 -30.44 3.95 1.51
C ARG A 147 -30.23 3.94 3.02
N LEU A 148 -29.00 3.70 3.45
CA LEU A 148 -28.57 3.68 4.86
C LEU A 148 -29.56 2.90 5.74
N GLN A 149 -29.76 1.62 5.49
CA GLN A 149 -30.67 0.82 6.33
C GLN A 149 -30.03 0.53 7.69
N GLU A 150 -30.87 0.49 8.76
CA GLU A 150 -30.40 0.22 10.11
C GLU A 150 -29.68 -1.14 10.24
N LEU A 151 -30.09 -2.15 9.47
CA LEU A 151 -29.41 -3.44 9.45
C LEU A 151 -28.04 -3.40 8.77
N ASP A 152 -27.81 -2.48 7.81
CA ASP A 152 -26.51 -2.27 7.21
C ASP A 152 -25.56 -1.58 8.20
N PHE A 153 -26.07 -0.59 8.94
CA PHE A 153 -25.33 0.01 10.05
C PHE A 153 -24.96 -1.02 11.12
N ALA A 154 -25.91 -1.90 11.49
CA ALA A 154 -25.66 -2.95 12.48
C ALA A 154 -24.65 -4.01 11.99
N GLN A 155 -24.54 -4.25 10.67
CA GLN A 155 -23.56 -5.15 10.08
C GLN A 155 -22.18 -4.50 9.96
N GLU A 156 -22.12 -3.35 9.30
CA GLU A 156 -20.85 -2.68 8.96
C GLU A 156 -20.28 -1.90 10.15
N GLY A 157 -21.09 -1.17 10.90
CA GLY A 157 -20.65 -0.38 12.05
C GLY A 157 -20.44 -1.20 13.30
N HIS A 158 -21.48 -1.26 14.12
CA HIS A 158 -21.49 -2.04 15.36
C HIS A 158 -22.89 -2.46 15.78
N ARG A 159 -22.95 -3.49 16.61
CA ARG A 159 -24.17 -3.96 17.31
C ARG A 159 -23.84 -4.73 18.58
N LEU A 160 -24.77 -4.74 19.51
CA LEU A 160 -24.79 -5.72 20.60
C LEU A 160 -25.41 -7.03 20.12
N GLU A 161 -24.79 -8.14 20.46
CA GLU A 161 -25.26 -9.50 20.15
C GLU A 161 -24.94 -10.44 21.31
N PHE A 162 -25.77 -11.43 21.58
CA PHE A 162 -25.44 -12.49 22.52
C PHE A 162 -24.44 -13.46 21.90
N ALA A 163 -23.50 -14.00 22.68
CA ALA A 163 -22.51 -14.98 22.22
C ALA A 163 -23.20 -16.21 21.60
N GLU A 164 -24.31 -16.66 22.22
CA GLU A 164 -25.29 -17.58 21.62
C GLU A 164 -26.48 -16.74 21.17
N PRO A 165 -26.67 -16.47 19.86
CA PRO A 165 -27.65 -15.45 19.41
C PRO A 165 -29.10 -15.59 19.89
N ASP A 166 -29.55 -16.79 20.21
CA ASP A 166 -30.91 -17.11 20.71
C ASP A 166 -31.00 -17.23 22.24
N ASN A 167 -29.86 -17.13 22.94
CA ASN A 167 -29.76 -17.34 24.37
C ASN A 167 -29.46 -16.04 25.13
N PRO A 168 -30.47 -15.38 25.76
CA PRO A 168 -30.24 -14.13 26.50
C PRO A 168 -29.43 -14.32 27.80
N ASP A 169 -29.20 -15.57 28.22
CA ASP A 169 -28.35 -15.87 29.37
C ASP A 169 -26.88 -15.95 29.03
N SER A 170 -26.52 -16.12 27.73
CA SER A 170 -25.14 -16.10 27.28
C SER A 170 -24.53 -14.69 27.38
N GLU A 171 -23.19 -14.57 27.28
CA GLU A 171 -22.49 -13.29 27.37
C GLU A 171 -22.92 -12.34 26.25
N LEU A 172 -22.88 -11.04 26.52
CA LEU A 172 -23.13 -10.00 25.53
C LEU A 172 -21.77 -9.62 24.88
N GLN A 173 -21.77 -9.30 23.61
CA GLN A 173 -20.57 -8.89 22.86
C GLN A 173 -20.89 -7.81 21.84
N TYR A 174 -19.88 -6.99 21.50
CA TYR A 174 -19.95 -6.10 20.33
C TYR A 174 -19.54 -6.86 19.08
N LYS A 175 -20.27 -6.64 17.99
CA LYS A 175 -19.96 -7.13 16.65
C LYS A 175 -20.15 -6.02 15.61
N GLY A 176 -19.35 -6.04 14.55
CA GLY A 176 -19.41 -5.12 13.41
C GLY A 176 -18.15 -5.21 12.58
N VAL A 177 -18.24 -4.97 11.29
CA VAL A 177 -17.07 -5.06 10.40
C VAL A 177 -16.06 -3.97 10.76
N VAL A 178 -16.48 -2.70 10.78
CA VAL A 178 -15.60 -1.56 11.12
C VAL A 178 -15.11 -1.67 12.58
N TYR A 179 -15.97 -2.10 13.50
CA TYR A 179 -15.56 -2.32 14.89
C TYR A 179 -14.38 -3.31 15.00
N ASN A 180 -14.47 -4.46 14.33
CA ASN A 180 -13.42 -5.48 14.34
C ASN A 180 -12.17 -5.03 13.53
N GLU A 181 -12.40 -4.31 12.44
CA GLU A 181 -11.31 -3.72 11.66
C GLU A 181 -10.48 -2.77 12.51
N MET A 182 -11.12 -1.88 13.24
CA MET A 182 -10.43 -0.90 14.08
C MET A 182 -9.76 -1.55 15.29
N LYS A 183 -10.31 -2.62 15.87
CA LYS A 183 -9.59 -3.45 16.85
C LYS A 183 -8.27 -3.97 16.26
N GLY A 184 -8.31 -4.51 15.05
CA GLY A 184 -7.11 -4.97 14.35
C GLY A 184 -6.14 -3.85 13.97
N ALA A 185 -6.65 -2.70 13.53
CA ALA A 185 -5.81 -1.55 13.16
C ALA A 185 -5.09 -0.95 14.39
N MET A 186 -5.80 -0.80 15.50
CA MET A 186 -5.25 -0.25 16.75
C MET A 186 -4.40 -1.24 17.56
N SER A 187 -4.26 -2.49 17.11
CA SER A 187 -3.22 -3.42 17.60
C SER A 187 -1.83 -3.12 17.03
N SER A 188 -1.72 -2.27 16.00
CA SER A 188 -0.44 -1.85 15.42
C SER A 188 0.14 -0.69 16.22
N THR A 189 1.38 -0.84 16.73
CA THR A 189 2.11 0.22 17.44
C THR A 189 2.23 1.49 16.59
N ASN A 190 2.47 1.36 15.29
CA ASN A 190 2.56 2.50 14.38
C ASN A 190 1.23 3.25 14.24
N SER A 191 0.11 2.54 14.22
CA SER A 191 -1.23 3.17 14.18
C SER A 191 -1.52 3.93 15.48
N VAL A 192 -1.19 3.34 16.63
CA VAL A 192 -1.32 4.00 17.94
C VAL A 192 -0.42 5.23 18.01
N LEU A 193 0.83 5.12 17.56
CA LEU A 193 1.80 6.22 17.54
C LEU A 193 1.31 7.38 16.67
N TRP A 194 0.85 7.08 15.44
CA TRP A 194 0.29 8.07 14.52
C TRP A 194 -0.91 8.80 15.12
N GLN A 195 -1.89 8.03 15.61
CA GLN A 195 -3.12 8.60 16.16
C GLN A 195 -2.84 9.44 17.41
N THR A 196 -1.93 8.97 18.28
CA THR A 196 -1.54 9.70 19.48
C THR A 196 -0.77 10.99 19.14
N MET A 197 0.11 10.95 18.14
CA MET A 197 0.81 12.15 17.67
C MET A 197 -0.16 13.16 17.10
N SER A 198 -1.08 12.76 16.23
CA SER A 198 -2.12 13.63 15.66
C SER A 198 -3.01 14.23 16.73
N LYS A 199 -3.45 13.46 17.71
CA LYS A 199 -4.25 13.91 18.85
C LYS A 199 -3.64 15.11 19.58
N TYR A 200 -2.32 15.09 19.76
CA TYR A 200 -1.62 16.14 20.49
C TYR A 200 -1.08 17.27 19.61
N LEU A 201 -0.77 17.01 18.34
CA LEU A 201 -0.42 18.07 17.39
C LEU A 201 -1.63 18.91 17.00
N PHE A 202 -2.84 18.33 17.00
CA PHE A 202 -4.07 19.00 16.59
C PHE A 202 -5.13 19.01 17.72
N PRO A 203 -4.92 19.76 18.81
CA PRO A 203 -5.80 19.68 19.99
C PRO A 203 -7.23 20.18 19.79
N THR A 204 -7.54 20.92 18.72
CA THR A 204 -8.87 21.57 18.56
C THR A 204 -9.56 21.33 17.22
N THR A 205 -8.89 20.67 16.28
CA THR A 205 -9.45 20.35 14.97
C THR A 205 -9.84 18.88 14.83
N THR A 206 -10.41 18.48 13.68
CA THR A 206 -10.81 17.10 13.40
C THR A 206 -9.67 16.10 13.54
N TYR A 207 -8.42 16.52 13.30
CA TYR A 207 -7.24 15.64 13.37
C TYR A 207 -6.90 15.18 14.79
N HIS A 208 -7.53 15.79 15.81
CA HIS A 208 -7.50 15.30 17.18
C HIS A 208 -8.13 13.92 17.34
N PHE A 209 -9.13 13.63 16.52
CA PHE A 209 -9.97 12.46 16.60
C PHE A 209 -9.56 11.40 15.58
N ASN A 210 -9.79 10.15 15.91
CA ASN A 210 -9.63 9.04 14.98
C ASN A 210 -10.85 8.95 14.05
N SER A 211 -10.72 9.39 12.79
CA SER A 211 -11.80 9.33 11.80
C SER A 211 -12.25 7.90 11.50
N GLY A 212 -11.35 6.92 11.63
CA GLY A 212 -11.66 5.49 11.51
C GLY A 212 -12.48 4.96 12.68
N GLY A 213 -12.40 5.61 13.82
CA GLY A 213 -13.05 5.25 15.10
C GLY A 213 -12.12 4.56 16.08
N GLU A 214 -12.21 4.95 17.33
CA GLU A 214 -11.59 4.19 18.43
C GLU A 214 -12.52 3.04 18.84
N PRO A 215 -12.02 1.80 19.00
CA PRO A 215 -12.85 0.66 19.40
C PRO A 215 -13.70 0.91 20.65
N GLU A 216 -13.17 1.70 21.60
CA GLU A 216 -13.86 2.07 22.84
C GLU A 216 -15.03 3.03 22.61
N HIS A 217 -15.02 3.82 21.51
CA HIS A 217 -16.00 4.86 21.21
C HIS A 217 -16.94 4.51 20.04
N ILE A 218 -16.57 3.58 19.17
CA ILE A 218 -17.44 3.13 18.08
C ILE A 218 -18.84 2.70 18.58
N PRO A 219 -18.98 1.96 19.71
CA PRO A 219 -20.29 1.56 20.23
C PRO A 219 -21.21 2.72 20.67
N ASP A 220 -20.67 3.93 20.83
CA ASP A 220 -21.43 5.13 21.20
C ASP A 220 -22.11 5.81 20.00
N LEU A 221 -21.81 5.38 18.76
CA LEU A 221 -22.41 5.96 17.56
C LEU A 221 -23.84 5.44 17.38
N SER A 222 -24.81 6.34 17.32
CA SER A 222 -26.19 5.98 17.00
C SER A 222 -26.43 5.98 15.48
N TYR A 223 -27.45 5.24 15.05
CA TYR A 223 -27.89 5.23 13.65
C TYR A 223 -28.37 6.60 13.18
N GLU A 224 -29.06 7.34 14.05
CA GLU A 224 -29.56 8.69 13.79
C GLU A 224 -28.40 9.68 13.55
N GLU A 225 -27.31 9.56 14.31
CA GLU A 225 -26.11 10.38 14.10
C GLU A 225 -25.46 10.07 12.73
N LEU A 226 -25.39 8.81 12.32
CA LEU A 226 -24.90 8.40 11.00
C LEU A 226 -25.74 9.02 9.87
N VAL A 227 -27.08 8.88 9.93
CA VAL A 227 -27.99 9.44 8.93
C VAL A 227 -27.85 10.95 8.84
N LYS A 228 -27.78 11.63 9.98
CA LYS A 228 -27.59 13.08 10.02
C LYS A 228 -26.25 13.52 9.45
N PHE A 229 -25.18 12.74 9.71
CA PHE A 229 -23.87 13.04 9.15
C PHE A 229 -23.88 12.91 7.61
N TYR A 230 -24.53 11.87 7.07
CA TYR A 230 -24.75 11.72 5.63
C TYR A 230 -25.49 12.91 5.02
N GLU A 231 -26.67 13.27 5.56
CA GLU A 231 -27.48 14.39 5.08
C GLU A 231 -26.72 15.72 5.08
N THR A 232 -25.75 15.88 5.99
CA THR A 232 -24.98 17.11 6.14
C THR A 232 -23.78 17.13 5.18
N HIS A 233 -23.06 16.00 5.02
CA HIS A 233 -21.76 15.96 4.36
C HIS A 233 -21.82 15.45 2.93
N TYR A 234 -22.72 14.51 2.58
CA TYR A 234 -22.83 13.91 1.24
C TYR A 234 -23.72 14.71 0.32
N HIS A 235 -23.25 15.88 -0.02
CA HIS A 235 -23.99 16.81 -0.87
C HIS A 235 -23.08 17.40 -1.95
N PRO A 236 -23.59 17.65 -3.21
CA PRO A 236 -22.74 18.18 -4.28
C PRO A 236 -22.02 19.50 -3.93
N SER A 237 -22.63 20.39 -3.13
CA SER A 237 -21.97 21.64 -2.69
C SER A 237 -20.73 21.41 -1.82
N ASN A 238 -20.60 20.21 -1.25
CA ASN A 238 -19.49 19.81 -0.40
C ASN A 238 -18.52 18.85 -1.11
N SER A 239 -18.78 18.50 -2.36
CA SER A 239 -18.01 17.51 -3.11
C SER A 239 -16.97 18.12 -4.03
N VAL A 240 -15.99 17.29 -4.40
CA VAL A 240 -15.05 17.50 -5.51
C VAL A 240 -15.11 16.27 -6.39
N PHE A 241 -15.33 16.49 -7.70
CA PHE A 241 -15.23 15.47 -8.73
C PHE A 241 -13.88 15.57 -9.39
N MET A 242 -13.22 14.45 -9.60
CA MET A 242 -11.97 14.39 -10.35
C MET A 242 -12.02 13.25 -11.35
N THR A 243 -11.61 13.52 -12.60
CA THR A 243 -11.56 12.53 -13.67
C THR A 243 -10.23 12.60 -14.41
N TYR A 244 -9.79 11.46 -14.94
CA TYR A 244 -8.57 11.33 -15.75
C TYR A 244 -8.85 10.41 -16.93
N GLY A 245 -8.23 10.65 -18.07
CA GLY A 245 -8.22 9.75 -19.22
C GLY A 245 -8.64 10.41 -20.53
N ASP A 246 -9.03 9.58 -21.51
CA ASP A 246 -9.37 10.02 -22.87
C ASP A 246 -10.87 10.31 -23.08
N ILE A 247 -11.70 10.11 -22.05
CA ILE A 247 -13.12 10.49 -22.09
C ILE A 247 -13.22 12.00 -21.80
N PRO A 248 -13.75 12.83 -22.74
CA PRO A 248 -13.80 14.27 -22.57
C PRO A 248 -14.63 14.73 -21.36
N ALA A 249 -14.24 15.84 -20.72
CA ALA A 249 -14.92 16.41 -19.55
C ALA A 249 -16.44 16.60 -19.75
N ILE A 250 -16.86 17.01 -20.95
CA ILE A 250 -18.29 17.23 -21.26
C ILE A 250 -19.14 15.95 -21.13
N GLU A 251 -18.59 14.79 -21.47
CA GLU A 251 -19.31 13.52 -21.36
C GLU A 251 -19.47 13.11 -19.88
N HIS A 252 -18.42 13.26 -19.08
CA HIS A 252 -18.50 13.09 -17.63
C HIS A 252 -19.55 14.02 -17.00
N GLN A 253 -19.53 15.29 -17.37
CA GLN A 253 -20.46 16.32 -16.87
C GLN A 253 -21.90 16.02 -17.22
N GLN A 254 -22.17 15.45 -18.42
CA GLN A 254 -23.49 15.01 -18.80
C GLN A 254 -24.01 13.93 -17.86
N HIS A 255 -23.19 12.90 -17.59
CA HIS A 255 -23.57 11.85 -16.64
C HIS A 255 -23.75 12.39 -15.22
N PHE A 256 -22.89 13.29 -14.76
CA PHE A 256 -23.04 13.90 -13.43
C PHE A 256 -24.36 14.67 -13.30
N GLU A 257 -24.72 15.46 -14.33
CA GLU A 257 -25.98 16.22 -14.35
C GLU A 257 -27.19 15.30 -14.39
N GLU A 258 -27.19 14.32 -15.30
CA GLU A 258 -28.33 13.41 -15.50
C GLU A 258 -28.56 12.47 -14.29
N LEU A 259 -27.49 11.96 -13.70
CA LEU A 259 -27.58 10.92 -12.68
C LEU A 259 -27.70 11.49 -11.25
N ALA A 260 -27.14 12.69 -11.01
CA ALA A 260 -27.09 13.23 -9.65
C ALA A 260 -27.38 14.73 -9.57
N LEU A 261 -26.57 15.59 -10.19
CA LEU A 261 -26.49 17.01 -9.84
C LEU A 261 -27.77 17.81 -10.08
N SER A 262 -28.55 17.44 -11.10
CA SER A 262 -29.85 18.09 -11.41
C SER A 262 -30.87 17.98 -10.28
N GLN A 263 -30.71 17.07 -9.34
CA GLN A 263 -31.63 16.86 -8.21
C GLN A 263 -31.30 17.73 -6.99
N PHE A 264 -30.20 18.50 -7.03
CA PHE A 264 -29.71 19.27 -5.88
C PHE A 264 -29.65 20.77 -6.16
N GLN A 265 -29.75 21.56 -5.09
CA GLN A 265 -29.52 22.99 -5.10
C GLN A 265 -28.34 23.33 -4.18
N ARG A 266 -27.75 24.50 -4.32
CA ARG A 266 -26.59 24.92 -3.53
C ARG A 266 -26.95 25.03 -2.04
N LEU A 267 -26.10 24.51 -1.17
CA LEU A 267 -26.18 24.73 0.28
C LEU A 267 -25.48 26.03 0.67
N ASP A 268 -26.06 26.74 1.65
CA ASP A 268 -25.44 27.94 2.21
C ASP A 268 -24.30 27.63 3.20
N SER A 269 -24.33 26.39 3.78
CA SER A 269 -23.29 25.95 4.72
C SER A 269 -22.01 25.51 3.98
N VAL A 270 -20.87 25.89 4.55
CA VAL A 270 -19.54 25.52 4.06
C VAL A 270 -18.87 24.62 5.09
N ILE A 271 -18.59 23.37 4.70
CA ILE A 271 -17.84 22.44 5.52
C ILE A 271 -16.35 22.63 5.22
N GLN A 272 -15.54 22.82 6.23
CA GLN A 272 -14.10 22.97 6.12
C GLN A 272 -13.42 22.69 7.47
N VAL A 273 -12.16 22.32 7.43
CA VAL A 273 -11.30 22.28 8.60
C VAL A 273 -10.75 23.70 8.84
N ASN A 274 -10.76 24.15 10.08
CA ASN A 274 -10.14 25.41 10.46
C ASN A 274 -8.65 25.23 10.75
N ASP A 275 -7.88 26.33 10.79
CA ASP A 275 -6.51 26.28 11.24
C ASP A 275 -6.45 25.93 12.73
N GLU A 276 -5.45 25.16 13.13
CA GLU A 276 -5.26 24.71 14.51
C GLU A 276 -4.79 25.88 15.41
N LYS A 277 -5.27 25.85 16.65
CA LYS A 277 -4.79 26.79 17.68
C LYS A 277 -3.40 26.44 18.12
N ARG A 278 -2.46 27.36 17.91
CA ARG A 278 -1.05 27.13 18.22
C ARG A 278 -0.78 27.06 19.73
N TYR A 279 0.05 26.11 20.14
CA TYR A 279 0.65 26.13 21.47
C TYR A 279 1.58 27.36 21.62
N PRO A 280 1.55 28.03 22.77
CA PRO A 280 2.44 29.19 23.01
C PRO A 280 3.88 28.77 23.36
N ALA A 281 4.11 27.52 23.69
CA ALA A 281 5.40 26.95 24.04
C ALA A 281 5.38 25.43 23.82
N PRO A 282 6.54 24.78 23.64
CA PRO A 282 6.66 23.34 23.52
C PRO A 282 6.03 22.56 24.68
N VAL A 283 5.40 21.42 24.39
CA VAL A 283 4.71 20.56 25.36
C VAL A 283 5.20 19.11 25.23
N ARG A 284 5.26 18.39 26.34
CA ARG A 284 5.58 16.94 26.36
C ARG A 284 4.36 16.15 26.79
N PHE A 285 4.16 15.02 26.13
CA PHE A 285 3.09 14.07 26.43
C PHE A 285 3.64 12.66 26.59
N GLU A 286 2.97 11.88 27.41
CA GLU A 286 3.26 10.47 27.63
C GLU A 286 1.98 9.66 27.49
N GLU A 287 2.03 8.58 26.71
CA GLU A 287 0.94 7.62 26.51
C GLU A 287 1.51 6.20 26.46
N ALA A 288 0.63 5.21 26.48
CA ALA A 288 1.01 3.79 26.45
C ALA A 288 0.46 3.07 25.22
N TYR A 289 1.14 2.02 24.79
CA TYR A 289 0.66 1.06 23.79
C TYR A 289 0.82 -0.37 24.30
N ALA A 290 -0.02 -1.29 23.83
CA ALA A 290 0.04 -2.69 24.19
C ALA A 290 1.32 -3.35 23.65
N SER A 291 2.04 -4.07 24.49
CA SER A 291 3.29 -4.76 24.16
C SER A 291 3.30 -6.16 24.76
N GLU A 292 4.04 -7.08 24.16
CA GLU A 292 4.28 -8.40 24.73
C GLU A 292 5.74 -8.55 25.20
N GLY A 293 5.94 -9.30 26.28
CA GLY A 293 7.24 -9.67 26.80
C GLY A 293 7.97 -8.56 27.56
N ASP A 294 9.30 -8.48 27.41
CA ASP A 294 10.14 -7.48 28.10
C ASP A 294 9.91 -6.09 27.51
N ASP A 295 9.52 -5.14 28.35
CA ASP A 295 9.23 -3.73 27.98
C ASP A 295 10.49 -2.84 27.97
N THR A 296 11.66 -3.41 28.20
CA THR A 296 12.94 -2.68 28.23
C THR A 296 13.27 -2.19 26.82
N ASN A 297 13.51 -0.89 26.68
CA ASN A 297 13.94 -0.25 25.43
C ASN A 297 12.96 -0.51 24.24
N LYS A 298 11.66 -0.36 24.47
CA LYS A 298 10.64 -0.43 23.44
C LYS A 298 9.83 0.86 23.30
N SER A 299 10.19 1.93 24.03
CA SER A 299 9.49 3.21 23.92
C SER A 299 9.80 3.90 22.61
N HIS A 300 8.82 4.66 22.10
CA HIS A 300 9.00 5.60 21.00
C HIS A 300 9.08 7.01 21.56
N VAL A 301 10.03 7.81 21.10
CA VAL A 301 10.15 9.22 21.45
C VAL A 301 10.21 10.03 20.17
N VAL A 302 9.18 10.84 19.92
CA VAL A 302 9.02 11.61 18.68
C VAL A 302 8.76 13.07 18.99
N VAL A 303 9.52 13.96 18.35
CA VAL A 303 9.31 15.41 18.35
C VAL A 303 8.53 15.76 17.09
N GLY A 304 7.41 16.48 17.23
CA GLY A 304 6.56 16.90 16.13
C GLY A 304 6.31 18.41 16.14
N TRP A 305 6.24 18.98 14.95
CA TRP A 305 5.95 20.42 14.73
C TRP A 305 4.74 20.57 13.82
N LEU A 306 3.90 21.52 14.11
CA LEU A 306 2.84 21.93 13.20
C LEU A 306 3.34 23.11 12.36
N LEU A 307 3.31 22.95 11.03
CA LEU A 307 3.84 23.91 10.05
C LEU A 307 2.73 24.81 9.46
N GLY A 308 2.96 25.33 8.25
CA GLY A 308 2.03 26.13 7.48
C GLY A 308 0.92 25.30 6.80
N ARG A 309 0.08 25.96 6.01
CA ARG A 309 -1.02 25.33 5.28
C ARG A 309 -0.49 24.55 4.07
N SER A 310 -1.00 23.35 3.84
CA SER A 310 -0.69 22.53 2.67
C SER A 310 -1.19 23.16 1.35
N THR A 311 -2.12 24.12 1.42
CA THR A 311 -2.60 24.89 0.25
C THR A 311 -1.72 26.08 -0.14
N ASP A 312 -0.78 26.49 0.70
CA ASP A 312 0.26 27.44 0.33
C ASP A 312 1.42 26.70 -0.35
N LEU A 313 1.48 26.82 -1.67
CA LEU A 313 2.44 26.06 -2.47
C LEU A 313 3.90 26.41 -2.14
N SER A 314 4.18 27.67 -1.82
CA SER A 314 5.53 28.08 -1.44
C SER A 314 5.97 27.42 -0.13
N ASP A 315 5.09 27.40 0.87
CA ASP A 315 5.36 26.76 2.16
C ASP A 315 5.43 25.24 2.01
N LEU A 316 4.55 24.64 1.18
CA LEU A 316 4.54 23.21 0.90
C LEU A 316 5.87 22.74 0.30
N PHE A 317 6.30 23.36 -0.79
CA PHE A 317 7.53 22.93 -1.46
C PHE A 317 8.80 23.23 -0.67
N LYS A 318 8.82 24.32 0.11
CA LYS A 318 9.91 24.58 1.07
C LYS A 318 9.96 23.50 2.16
N SER A 319 8.79 23.08 2.66
CA SER A 319 8.70 22.03 3.68
C SER A 319 9.08 20.65 3.12
N GLN A 320 8.68 20.32 1.90
CA GLN A 320 9.09 19.10 1.21
C GLN A 320 10.60 19.06 0.95
N LEU A 321 11.18 20.18 0.45
CA LEU A 321 12.62 20.28 0.27
C LEU A 321 13.37 20.17 1.60
N LEU A 322 12.89 20.86 2.65
CA LEU A 322 13.49 20.77 3.98
C LEU A 322 13.47 19.34 4.51
N SER A 323 12.33 18.65 4.41
CA SER A 323 12.19 17.25 4.83
C SER A 323 13.16 16.34 4.07
N ALA A 324 13.26 16.50 2.75
CA ALA A 324 14.18 15.73 1.92
C ALA A 324 15.64 15.98 2.31
N VAL A 325 16.05 17.24 2.49
CA VAL A 325 17.42 17.57 2.92
C VAL A 325 17.75 16.96 4.28
N LEU A 326 16.78 16.93 5.22
CA LEU A 326 16.98 16.44 6.59
C LEU A 326 16.93 14.92 6.72
N LEU A 327 16.08 14.23 5.92
CA LEU A 327 15.65 12.86 6.21
C LEU A 327 15.60 11.90 5.00
N ASP A 328 15.98 12.31 3.77
CA ASP A 328 15.79 11.48 2.57
C ASP A 328 16.63 10.20 2.56
N ASN A 329 17.86 10.26 3.04
CA ASN A 329 18.77 9.12 3.04
C ASN A 329 19.79 9.21 4.19
N SER A 330 20.55 8.13 4.42
CA SER A 330 21.50 8.03 5.53
C SER A 330 22.66 9.04 5.51
N ALA A 331 22.84 9.80 4.43
CA ALA A 331 23.76 10.95 4.41
C ALA A 331 23.07 12.25 4.84
N SER A 332 21.74 12.27 4.95
CA SER A 332 20.97 13.43 5.40
C SER A 332 21.24 13.72 6.89
N PRO A 333 21.51 14.98 7.26
CA PRO A 333 22.14 15.29 8.54
C PRO A 333 21.32 14.87 9.77
N LEU A 334 20.00 15.03 9.75
CA LEU A 334 19.14 14.64 10.87
C LEU A 334 18.95 13.12 10.91
N LEU A 335 18.68 12.47 9.74
CA LEU A 335 18.54 11.03 9.68
C LEU A 335 19.79 10.31 10.16
N LYS A 336 20.97 10.76 9.69
CA LYS A 336 22.26 10.23 10.17
C LYS A 336 22.39 10.29 11.69
N THR A 337 22.07 11.45 12.28
CA THR A 337 22.13 11.63 13.74
C THR A 337 21.22 10.63 14.46
N LEU A 338 20.03 10.39 13.92
CA LEU A 338 19.09 9.42 14.49
C LEU A 338 19.57 7.97 14.31
N GLU A 339 20.06 7.60 13.12
CA GLU A 339 20.54 6.25 12.82
C GLU A 339 21.76 5.84 13.65
N THR A 340 22.66 6.79 13.94
CA THR A 340 23.90 6.53 14.68
C THR A 340 23.79 6.73 16.18
N SER A 341 22.59 6.97 16.71
CA SER A 341 22.37 7.24 18.15
C SER A 341 22.19 5.97 18.95
N ASP A 342 22.87 5.88 20.10
CA ASP A 342 22.69 4.81 21.08
C ASP A 342 21.43 4.97 21.96
N LEU A 343 20.62 6.05 21.76
CA LEU A 343 19.42 6.32 22.54
C LEU A 343 18.20 5.50 22.12
N GLY A 344 18.22 4.92 20.93
CA GLY A 344 17.17 4.07 20.38
C GLY A 344 17.73 3.02 19.43
N SER A 345 16.89 2.13 18.96
CA SER A 345 17.29 1.07 18.03
C SER A 345 17.25 1.51 16.57
N SER A 346 16.39 2.47 16.23
CA SER A 346 16.29 3.03 14.87
C SER A 346 15.51 4.36 14.86
N PRO A 347 15.58 5.13 13.76
CA PRO A 347 14.70 6.27 13.56
C PRO A 347 13.24 5.83 13.63
N SER A 348 12.38 6.68 14.22
CA SER A 348 10.95 6.43 14.29
C SER A 348 10.35 6.33 12.88
N PRO A 349 9.40 5.40 12.63
CA PRO A 349 8.66 5.33 11.37
C PRO A 349 7.84 6.60 11.06
N MET A 350 7.70 7.50 12.03
CA MET A 350 7.02 8.79 11.88
C MET A 350 7.92 9.90 11.32
N CYS A 351 9.25 9.69 11.16
CA CYS A 351 10.15 10.70 10.65
C CYS A 351 9.77 11.16 9.24
N GLY A 352 9.55 12.44 9.05
CA GLY A 352 9.22 13.04 7.77
C GLY A 352 8.19 14.16 7.84
N LEU A 353 7.76 14.61 6.66
CA LEU A 353 6.70 15.60 6.47
C LEU A 353 5.38 14.86 6.20
N GLU A 354 4.33 15.29 6.89
CA GLU A 354 2.93 14.96 6.58
C GLU A 354 2.25 16.22 6.01
N ASP A 355 1.85 16.17 4.76
CA ASP A 355 1.31 17.32 4.01
C ASP A 355 -0.11 17.09 3.48
N SER A 356 -0.73 15.96 3.81
CA SER A 356 -2.11 15.65 3.38
C SER A 356 -3.19 16.38 4.20
N ASN A 357 -2.89 16.77 5.43
CA ASN A 357 -3.76 17.55 6.28
C ASN A 357 -3.83 19.03 5.84
N ARG A 358 -4.81 19.79 6.35
CA ARG A 358 -4.92 21.22 6.06
C ARG A 358 -3.66 22.01 6.44
N GLU A 359 -3.07 21.69 7.57
CA GLU A 359 -1.79 22.20 8.00
C GLU A 359 -0.79 21.05 8.09
N MET A 360 0.38 21.27 7.54
CA MET A 360 1.44 20.26 7.48
C MET A 360 2.04 20.02 8.86
N SER A 361 2.58 18.84 9.06
CA SER A 361 3.38 18.53 10.24
C SER A 361 4.70 17.87 9.85
N PHE A 362 5.75 18.16 10.63
CA PHE A 362 7.06 17.54 10.49
C PHE A 362 7.41 16.79 11.77
N MET A 363 7.96 15.59 11.65
CA MET A 363 8.25 14.71 12.77
C MET A 363 9.64 14.12 12.66
N ALA A 364 10.33 13.98 13.82
CA ALA A 364 11.62 13.32 13.92
C ALA A 364 11.79 12.70 15.33
N GLY A 365 12.37 11.51 15.41
CA GLY A 365 12.54 10.81 16.67
C GLY A 365 13.10 9.41 16.51
N LEU A 366 13.07 8.65 17.59
CA LEU A 366 13.59 7.31 17.67
C LEU A 366 12.54 6.31 18.18
N GLU A 367 12.67 5.06 17.76
CA GLU A 367 12.02 3.91 18.38
C GLU A 367 13.04 3.03 19.10
N GLY A 368 12.55 2.12 19.96
CA GLY A 368 13.42 1.26 20.74
C GLY A 368 14.18 2.00 21.84
N CYS A 369 13.58 3.06 22.40
CA CYS A 369 14.18 3.88 23.45
C CYS A 369 13.89 3.34 24.86
N ALA A 370 14.75 3.68 25.82
CA ALA A 370 14.39 3.59 27.23
C ALA A 370 13.27 4.60 27.55
N ALA A 371 12.33 4.21 28.42
CA ALA A 371 11.20 5.07 28.81
C ALA A 371 11.65 6.43 29.45
N SER A 372 12.87 6.52 29.97
CA SER A 372 13.46 7.73 30.56
C SER A 372 14.18 8.62 29.55
N ALA A 373 14.36 8.20 28.28
CA ALA A 373 15.21 8.89 27.31
C ALA A 373 14.55 10.10 26.60
N THR A 374 13.35 10.50 27.03
CA THR A 374 12.58 11.57 26.39
C THR A 374 13.38 12.88 26.23
N VAL A 375 14.05 13.30 27.28
CA VAL A 375 14.80 14.58 27.29
C VAL A 375 16.04 14.50 26.41
N GLU A 376 16.71 13.37 26.45
CA GLU A 376 17.93 13.11 25.69
C GLU A 376 17.63 13.03 24.18
N VAL A 377 16.56 12.33 23.78
CA VAL A 377 16.14 12.25 22.37
C VAL A 377 15.65 13.59 21.85
N GLU A 378 14.85 14.33 22.64
CA GLU A 378 14.46 15.70 22.26
C GLU A 378 15.69 16.58 22.07
N ALA A 379 16.66 16.53 22.98
CA ALA A 379 17.90 17.29 22.87
C ALA A 379 18.71 16.87 21.63
N LEU A 380 18.84 15.56 21.36
CA LEU A 380 19.52 15.05 20.17
C LEU A 380 18.97 15.66 18.88
N VAL A 381 17.63 15.65 18.72
CA VAL A 381 16.96 16.23 17.55
C VAL A 381 17.20 17.73 17.44
N LEU A 382 17.02 18.47 18.53
CA LEU A 382 17.19 19.93 18.54
C LEU A 382 18.64 20.37 18.35
N ASP A 383 19.60 19.66 18.94
CA ASP A 383 21.04 19.95 18.79
C ASP A 383 21.48 19.67 17.33
N SER A 384 20.96 18.62 16.70
CA SER A 384 21.20 18.36 15.27
C SER A 384 20.69 19.49 14.40
N LEU A 385 19.49 20.00 14.66
CA LEU A 385 18.92 21.15 13.95
C LEU A 385 19.74 22.44 14.19
N LEU A 386 20.22 22.65 15.40
CA LEU A 386 21.11 23.79 15.72
C LEU A 386 22.44 23.69 14.97
N GLN A 387 23.04 22.51 14.90
CA GLN A 387 24.26 22.30 14.12
C GLN A 387 24.07 22.64 12.63
N ILE A 388 22.88 22.32 12.06
CA ILE A 388 22.55 22.67 10.68
C ILE A 388 22.45 24.19 10.51
N VAL A 389 21.87 24.91 11.48
CA VAL A 389 21.81 26.39 11.43
C VAL A 389 23.21 27.00 11.50
N ASP A 390 24.08 26.45 12.34
CA ASP A 390 25.42 26.99 12.56
C ASP A 390 26.41 26.66 11.44
N ASN A 391 26.36 25.43 10.91
CA ASN A 391 27.34 24.90 9.97
C ASN A 391 26.85 24.88 8.51
N GLY A 392 25.53 24.97 8.28
CA GLY A 392 24.89 24.78 6.99
C GLY A 392 24.82 23.30 6.57
N VAL A 393 24.32 23.06 5.37
CA VAL A 393 24.27 21.75 4.70
C VAL A 393 25.16 21.79 3.45
N ALA A 394 25.84 20.70 3.14
CA ALA A 394 26.66 20.61 1.95
C ALA A 394 25.81 20.84 0.70
N GLN A 395 26.28 21.71 -0.23
CA GLN A 395 25.51 22.10 -1.41
C GLN A 395 25.10 20.91 -2.29
N ASN A 396 25.96 19.90 -2.42
CA ASN A 396 25.66 18.67 -3.16
C ASN A 396 24.53 17.84 -2.56
N GLN A 397 24.30 17.88 -1.25
CA GLN A 397 23.14 17.22 -0.60
C GLN A 397 21.85 17.98 -0.89
N VAL A 398 21.87 19.31 -0.86
CA VAL A 398 20.69 20.13 -1.20
C VAL A 398 20.31 19.96 -2.66
N GLU A 399 21.29 19.91 -3.58
CA GLU A 399 21.07 19.64 -5.00
C GLU A 399 20.54 18.21 -5.24
N ALA A 400 21.01 17.23 -4.47
CA ALA A 400 20.49 15.86 -4.51
C ALA A 400 19.02 15.79 -4.10
N ALA A 401 18.64 16.42 -2.98
CA ALA A 401 17.25 16.47 -2.53
C ALA A 401 16.32 17.13 -3.59
N LEU A 402 16.76 18.22 -4.20
CA LEU A 402 16.01 18.87 -5.27
C LEU A 402 15.87 17.98 -6.52
N HIS A 403 16.92 17.22 -6.86
CA HIS A 403 16.88 16.24 -7.95
C HIS A 403 15.88 15.11 -7.67
N GLN A 404 15.79 14.62 -6.41
CA GLN A 404 14.79 13.64 -6.02
C GLN A 404 13.35 14.14 -6.18
N LEU A 405 13.07 15.40 -5.81
CA LEU A 405 11.76 16.02 -6.03
C LEU A 405 11.39 16.05 -7.52
N GLU A 406 12.32 16.39 -8.41
CA GLU A 406 12.10 16.36 -9.87
C GLU A 406 11.85 14.95 -10.39
N LEU A 407 12.62 13.95 -9.95
CA LEU A 407 12.44 12.55 -10.36
C LEU A 407 11.07 12.02 -9.95
N ASN A 408 10.65 12.28 -8.71
CA ASN A 408 9.36 11.83 -8.20
C ASN A 408 8.18 12.43 -8.98
N GLN A 409 8.32 13.68 -9.41
CA GLN A 409 7.29 14.33 -10.24
C GLN A 409 7.18 13.70 -11.63
N ARG A 410 8.30 13.28 -12.23
CA ARG A 410 8.31 12.71 -13.59
C ARG A 410 7.94 11.23 -13.62
N GLU A 411 7.99 10.54 -12.50
CA GLU A 411 7.78 9.11 -12.47
C GLU A 411 6.33 8.72 -12.74
N ILE A 412 6.12 7.96 -13.82
CA ILE A 412 4.84 7.33 -14.10
C ILE A 412 4.81 6.00 -13.33
N ALA A 413 4.30 6.04 -12.12
CA ALA A 413 4.01 4.86 -11.33
C ALA A 413 2.63 4.28 -11.72
N GLY A 414 2.31 3.08 -11.34
CA GLY A 414 1.05 2.41 -11.72
C GLY A 414 0.95 1.00 -11.13
N ASP A 415 1.89 0.67 -10.24
CA ASP A 415 1.98 -0.70 -9.72
C ASP A 415 0.97 -0.97 -8.60
N SER A 416 0.70 0.01 -7.73
CA SER A 416 -0.27 -0.09 -6.63
C SER A 416 -1.63 0.49 -7.00
N TYR A 417 -1.62 1.70 -7.59
CA TYR A 417 -2.82 2.40 -8.05
C TYR A 417 -2.67 2.76 -9.54
N PRO A 418 -3.78 2.85 -10.33
CA PRO A 418 -3.75 3.43 -11.65
C PRO A 418 -3.04 4.80 -11.65
N TYR A 419 -2.23 5.07 -12.67
CA TYR A 419 -1.46 6.32 -12.74
C TYR A 419 -2.37 7.57 -12.64
N GLY A 420 -3.50 7.57 -13.36
CA GLY A 420 -4.47 8.67 -13.25
C GLY A 420 -5.03 8.86 -11.85
N LEU A 421 -5.22 7.77 -11.08
CA LEU A 421 -5.65 7.86 -9.68
C LEU A 421 -4.55 8.44 -8.80
N GLN A 422 -3.28 8.12 -9.04
CA GLN A 422 -2.17 8.73 -8.28
C GLN A 422 -2.12 10.24 -8.48
N LEU A 423 -2.24 10.72 -9.72
CA LEU A 423 -2.30 12.16 -10.01
C LEU A 423 -3.51 12.82 -9.34
N ILE A 424 -4.67 12.17 -9.38
CA ILE A 424 -5.88 12.64 -8.70
C ILE A 424 -5.63 12.75 -7.19
N LEU A 425 -5.08 11.71 -6.56
CA LEU A 425 -4.83 11.68 -5.11
C LEU A 425 -3.78 12.72 -4.69
N THR A 426 -2.75 12.96 -5.51
CA THR A 426 -1.77 14.03 -5.27
C THR A 426 -2.45 15.40 -5.23
N GLY A 427 -3.40 15.66 -6.14
CA GLY A 427 -4.15 16.93 -6.18
C GLY A 427 -5.31 17.02 -5.17
N LEU A 428 -5.78 15.87 -4.66
CA LEU A 428 -7.05 15.78 -3.92
C LEU A 428 -7.03 16.58 -2.61
N SER A 429 -6.00 16.41 -1.77
CA SER A 429 -5.92 17.11 -0.49
C SER A 429 -5.99 18.65 -0.70
N THR A 430 -5.20 19.17 -1.64
CA THR A 430 -5.25 20.59 -2.00
C THR A 430 -6.64 21.03 -2.46
N ALA A 431 -7.32 20.23 -3.30
CA ALA A 431 -8.68 20.51 -3.76
C ALA A 431 -9.71 20.47 -2.59
N MET A 432 -9.57 19.51 -1.67
CA MET A 432 -10.44 19.38 -0.50
C MET A 432 -10.30 20.57 0.44
N HIS A 433 -9.11 21.12 0.59
CA HIS A 433 -8.84 22.34 1.37
C HIS A 433 -9.03 23.63 0.57
N ARG A 434 -9.65 23.56 -0.63
CA ARG A 434 -9.97 24.70 -1.51
C ARG A 434 -8.76 25.46 -2.05
N GLY A 435 -7.61 24.78 -2.15
CA GLY A 435 -6.44 25.24 -2.87
C GLY A 435 -6.55 25.00 -4.38
N ASP A 436 -5.46 25.14 -5.09
CA ASP A 436 -5.39 24.98 -6.54
C ASP A 436 -4.53 23.76 -6.94
N PRO A 437 -5.15 22.59 -7.19
CA PRO A 437 -4.42 21.39 -7.58
C PRO A 437 -3.75 21.50 -8.97
N ILE A 438 -4.20 22.43 -9.85
CA ILE A 438 -3.57 22.64 -11.15
C ILE A 438 -2.15 23.16 -10.95
N LYS A 439 -2.01 24.18 -10.08
CA LYS A 439 -0.69 24.73 -9.75
C LYS A 439 0.18 23.74 -8.97
N LEU A 440 -0.44 22.90 -8.14
CA LEU A 440 0.29 21.86 -7.40
C LEU A 440 0.91 20.84 -8.34
N LEU A 441 0.20 20.41 -9.38
CA LEU A 441 0.71 19.44 -10.34
C LEU A 441 1.69 20.05 -11.35
N ASN A 442 1.65 21.37 -11.59
CA ASN A 442 2.60 22.08 -12.44
C ASN A 442 3.75 22.69 -11.64
N ILE A 443 4.66 21.82 -11.17
CA ILE A 443 5.76 22.23 -10.27
C ILE A 443 6.98 22.82 -10.99
N ASP A 444 7.01 22.85 -12.34
CA ASP A 444 8.20 23.26 -13.08
C ASP A 444 8.68 24.69 -12.70
N SER A 445 7.74 25.64 -12.55
CA SER A 445 8.07 26.99 -12.12
C SER A 445 8.59 27.05 -10.69
N VAL A 446 8.02 26.26 -9.79
CA VAL A 446 8.42 26.19 -8.38
C VAL A 446 9.81 25.55 -8.24
N LEU A 447 10.09 24.50 -9.03
CA LEU A 447 11.42 23.90 -9.07
C LEU A 447 12.49 24.90 -9.52
N GLU A 448 12.20 25.76 -10.52
CA GLU A 448 13.13 26.81 -10.94
C GLU A 448 13.36 27.85 -9.83
N GLU A 449 12.32 28.26 -9.12
CA GLU A 449 12.45 29.16 -7.96
C GLU A 449 13.30 28.52 -6.86
N LEU A 450 13.05 27.25 -6.54
CA LEU A 450 13.86 26.53 -5.53
C LEU A 450 15.31 26.35 -5.99
N ARG A 451 15.58 26.07 -7.29
CA ARG A 451 16.94 26.00 -7.84
C ARG A 451 17.70 27.34 -7.71
N LEU A 452 16.99 28.46 -7.73
CA LEU A 452 17.59 29.75 -7.48
C LEU A 452 17.81 29.99 -5.99
N ALA A 453 16.83 29.67 -5.16
CA ALA A 453 16.88 29.89 -3.71
C ALA A 453 17.99 29.06 -3.03
N VAL A 454 18.17 27.81 -3.42
CA VAL A 454 19.21 26.93 -2.83
C VAL A 454 20.65 27.32 -3.15
N LYS A 455 20.88 28.30 -4.05
CA LYS A 455 22.20 28.90 -4.27
C LYS A 455 22.65 29.76 -3.07
N ASP A 456 21.70 30.23 -2.30
CA ASP A 456 22.01 30.90 -1.02
C ASP A 456 22.23 29.82 0.05
N LYS A 457 23.42 29.72 0.56
CA LYS A 457 23.80 28.76 1.61
C LYS A 457 23.04 28.97 2.93
N GLN A 458 22.41 30.13 3.12
CA GLN A 458 21.60 30.44 4.31
C GLN A 458 20.13 30.02 4.13
N PHE A 459 19.72 29.54 2.94
CA PHE A 459 18.34 29.20 2.67
C PHE A 459 17.86 28.03 3.55
N ILE A 460 18.54 26.89 3.55
CA ILE A 460 18.18 25.73 4.39
C ILE A 460 18.33 26.03 5.89
N PRO A 461 19.45 26.60 6.37
CA PRO A 461 19.56 27.09 7.77
C PRO A 461 18.41 28.00 8.19
N GLY A 462 18.00 28.92 7.30
CA GLY A 462 16.88 29.83 7.53
C GLY A 462 15.55 29.06 7.72
N LEU A 463 15.26 28.09 6.87
CA LEU A 463 14.05 27.25 6.98
C LEU A 463 14.06 26.42 8.27
N VAL A 464 15.17 25.79 8.64
CA VAL A 464 15.30 25.07 9.91
C VAL A 464 15.02 25.95 11.11
N LYS A 465 15.57 27.19 11.09
CA LYS A 465 15.38 28.14 12.17
C LYS A 465 13.91 28.58 12.27
N GLU A 466 13.31 28.98 11.17
CA GLU A 466 11.95 29.54 11.11
C GLU A 466 10.90 28.47 11.41
N LEU A 467 10.96 27.33 10.67
CA LEU A 467 9.90 26.32 10.70
C LEU A 467 9.99 25.37 11.90
N LEU A 468 11.19 25.14 12.45
CA LEU A 468 11.40 24.14 13.49
C LEU A 468 11.89 24.74 14.82
N LEU A 469 13.02 25.44 14.84
CA LEU A 469 13.62 25.90 16.11
C LEU A 469 12.86 27.07 16.79
N GLU A 470 12.39 28.04 16.02
CA GLU A 470 11.62 29.20 16.53
C GLU A 470 10.10 28.90 16.56
N ASN A 471 9.65 27.73 16.09
CA ASN A 471 8.25 27.37 16.10
C ASN A 471 7.80 26.92 17.51
N PRO A 472 6.89 27.66 18.17
CA PRO A 472 6.43 27.31 19.50
C PRO A 472 5.47 26.10 19.53
N HIS A 473 4.81 25.80 18.40
CA HIS A 473 3.91 24.66 18.30
C HIS A 473 4.72 23.38 18.03
N ARG A 474 5.36 22.92 19.06
CA ARG A 474 6.15 21.69 19.09
C ARG A 474 5.70 20.81 20.24
N ILE A 475 5.55 19.53 19.98
CA ILE A 475 5.29 18.52 21.01
C ILE A 475 6.41 17.49 21.02
N THR A 476 6.65 16.87 22.17
CA THR A 476 7.47 15.68 22.31
C THR A 476 6.58 14.58 22.89
N LEU A 477 6.33 13.54 22.13
CA LEU A 477 5.54 12.39 22.55
C LEU A 477 6.47 11.25 22.97
N THR A 478 6.22 10.70 24.16
CA THR A 478 6.79 9.42 24.60
C THR A 478 5.68 8.39 24.65
N LEU A 479 5.72 7.42 23.74
CA LEU A 479 4.80 6.29 23.71
C LEU A 479 5.50 5.09 24.35
N LYS A 480 5.00 4.63 25.50
CA LYS A 480 5.61 3.59 26.35
C LYS A 480 4.93 2.24 26.13
N PRO A 481 5.71 1.15 26.10
CA PRO A 481 5.12 -0.20 26.12
C PRO A 481 4.43 -0.47 27.46
N ASP A 482 3.36 -1.25 27.42
CA ASP A 482 2.60 -1.69 28.59
C ASP A 482 2.01 -3.07 28.32
N CYS A 483 2.58 -4.08 28.96
CA CYS A 483 2.20 -5.48 28.76
C CYS A 483 0.85 -5.87 29.39
N GLU A 484 0.24 -5.02 30.21
CA GLU A 484 -1.08 -5.25 30.81
C GLU A 484 -2.18 -4.40 30.13
N LEU A 485 -1.86 -3.58 29.13
CA LEU A 485 -2.80 -2.65 28.55
C LEU A 485 -3.97 -3.37 27.84
N ASP A 486 -3.67 -4.40 27.05
CA ASP A 486 -4.71 -5.18 26.35
C ASP A 486 -5.60 -5.93 27.34
N ASP A 487 -5.03 -6.51 28.38
CA ASP A 487 -5.82 -7.18 29.44
C ASP A 487 -6.74 -6.19 30.14
N ARG A 488 -6.24 -4.99 30.44
CA ARG A 488 -7.06 -3.93 31.06
C ARG A 488 -8.17 -3.43 30.14
N LYS A 489 -7.88 -3.26 28.84
CA LYS A 489 -8.89 -2.86 27.83
C LYS A 489 -9.96 -3.94 27.69
N THR A 490 -9.56 -5.20 27.58
CA THR A 490 -10.47 -6.34 27.47
C THR A 490 -11.33 -6.48 28.75
N ALA A 491 -10.73 -6.33 29.93
CA ALA A 491 -11.47 -6.36 31.19
C ALA A 491 -12.49 -5.20 31.30
N ALA A 492 -12.12 -4.00 30.85
CA ALA A 492 -13.01 -2.84 30.83
C ALA A 492 -14.19 -3.03 29.86
N GLU A 493 -13.92 -3.55 28.64
CA GLU A 493 -14.96 -3.90 27.67
C GLU A 493 -15.93 -4.96 28.25
N ASN A 494 -15.38 -6.04 28.82
CA ASN A 494 -16.19 -7.10 29.42
C ASN A 494 -17.01 -6.60 30.60
N GLN A 495 -16.48 -5.70 31.43
CA GLN A 495 -17.23 -5.09 32.52
C GLN A 495 -18.36 -4.21 31.99
N THR A 496 -18.10 -3.38 30.97
CA THR A 496 -19.11 -2.55 30.31
C THR A 496 -20.24 -3.40 29.74
N LEU A 497 -19.92 -4.50 29.06
CA LEU A 497 -20.89 -5.43 28.49
C LEU A 497 -21.69 -6.15 29.60
N ALA A 498 -21.07 -6.53 30.74
CA ALA A 498 -21.73 -7.12 31.89
C ALA A 498 -22.69 -6.13 32.56
N ASP A 499 -22.30 -4.87 32.71
CA ASP A 499 -23.13 -3.80 33.23
C ASP A 499 -24.33 -3.54 32.33
N ILE A 500 -24.13 -3.42 31.02
CA ILE A 500 -25.22 -3.31 30.04
C ILE A 500 -26.16 -4.52 30.16
N LYS A 501 -25.63 -5.74 30.21
CA LYS A 501 -26.40 -6.96 30.33
C LYS A 501 -27.22 -6.98 31.65
N GLY A 502 -26.63 -6.51 32.76
CA GLY A 502 -27.31 -6.41 34.07
C GLY A 502 -28.49 -5.47 34.06
N ASP A 503 -28.42 -4.40 33.28
CA ASP A 503 -29.48 -3.38 33.15
C ASP A 503 -30.50 -3.68 32.04
N LEU A 504 -30.29 -4.75 31.23
CA LEU A 504 -31.18 -5.10 30.14
C LEU A 504 -32.54 -5.54 30.65
N SER A 505 -33.60 -4.87 30.19
CA SER A 505 -34.95 -5.38 30.34
C SER A 505 -35.17 -6.63 29.47
N SER A 506 -36.13 -7.49 29.88
CA SER A 506 -36.53 -8.67 29.08
C SER A 506 -36.95 -8.30 27.64
N ASP A 507 -37.53 -7.11 27.45
CA ASP A 507 -37.96 -6.64 26.15
C ASP A 507 -36.76 -6.13 25.32
N ALA A 508 -35.77 -5.47 25.94
CA ALA A 508 -34.51 -5.08 25.25
C ALA A 508 -33.71 -6.32 24.86
N ALA A 509 -33.61 -7.34 25.68
CA ALA A 509 -32.95 -8.60 25.32
C ALA A 509 -33.63 -9.28 24.11
N LYS A 510 -34.98 -9.29 24.07
CA LYS A 510 -35.73 -9.79 22.91
C LYS A 510 -35.45 -8.98 21.64
N GLN A 511 -35.33 -7.66 21.75
CA GLN A 511 -34.98 -6.79 20.59
C GLN A 511 -33.60 -7.12 20.03
N ILE A 512 -32.60 -7.37 20.87
CA ILE A 512 -31.27 -7.80 20.45
C ILE A 512 -31.38 -9.10 19.67
N ILE A 513 -32.10 -10.11 20.20
CA ILE A 513 -32.29 -11.40 19.52
C ILE A 513 -33.04 -11.23 18.19
N GLU A 514 -34.10 -10.44 18.15
CA GLU A 514 -34.90 -10.17 16.95
C GLU A 514 -34.05 -9.49 15.87
N ARG A 515 -33.22 -8.51 16.26
CA ARG A 515 -32.30 -7.82 15.35
C ARG A 515 -31.25 -8.81 14.78
N SER A 516 -30.66 -9.66 15.60
CA SER A 516 -29.72 -10.70 15.14
C SER A 516 -30.37 -11.66 14.15
N LYS A 517 -31.62 -12.11 14.42
CA LYS A 517 -32.40 -12.95 13.48
C LYS A 517 -32.72 -12.23 12.17
N SER A 518 -33.11 -10.96 12.24
CA SER A 518 -33.43 -10.15 11.07
C SER A 518 -32.19 -9.92 10.20
N LEU A 519 -31.04 -9.68 10.83
CA LEU A 519 -29.76 -9.53 10.13
C LEU A 519 -29.35 -10.85 9.48
N ALA A 520 -29.41 -11.97 10.20
CA ALA A 520 -29.11 -13.29 9.63
C ALA A 520 -30.02 -13.65 8.44
N ALA A 521 -31.31 -13.34 8.54
CA ALA A 521 -32.26 -13.53 7.43
C ALA A 521 -31.92 -12.65 6.23
N ARG A 522 -31.53 -11.38 6.47
CA ARG A 522 -31.09 -10.44 5.41
C ARG A 522 -29.81 -10.92 4.73
N GLN A 523 -28.83 -11.44 5.49
CA GLN A 523 -27.57 -11.97 4.95
C GLN A 523 -27.77 -13.22 4.06
N LEU A 524 -28.87 -13.96 4.29
CA LEU A 524 -29.26 -15.12 3.47
C LEU A 524 -30.14 -14.75 2.28
N GLN A 525 -30.61 -13.51 2.18
CA GLN A 525 -31.45 -13.07 1.09
C GLN A 525 -30.63 -12.99 -0.22
N ASP A 526 -31.10 -13.64 -1.26
CA ASP A 526 -30.55 -13.48 -2.60
C ASP A 526 -31.10 -12.20 -3.26
N ASP A 527 -30.22 -11.33 -3.67
CA ASP A 527 -30.56 -10.14 -4.44
C ASP A 527 -30.76 -10.49 -5.92
N ASP A 528 -31.66 -9.76 -6.61
CA ASP A 528 -31.81 -9.88 -8.05
C ASP A 528 -30.57 -9.33 -8.77
N PRO A 529 -29.73 -10.18 -9.38
CA PRO A 529 -28.50 -9.76 -10.03
C PRO A 529 -28.72 -8.88 -11.26
N ASP A 530 -29.92 -8.89 -11.86
CA ASP A 530 -30.21 -8.11 -13.07
C ASP A 530 -30.59 -6.64 -12.75
N LEU A 531 -30.69 -6.27 -11.49
CA LEU A 531 -30.86 -4.86 -11.07
C LEU A 531 -29.59 -4.03 -11.29
N LEU A 532 -28.40 -4.66 -11.27
CA LEU A 532 -27.14 -3.98 -11.50
C LEU A 532 -26.69 -4.09 -12.97
N PRO A 533 -26.07 -3.04 -13.52
CA PRO A 533 -25.48 -3.12 -14.85
C PRO A 533 -24.31 -4.12 -14.84
N LYS A 534 -24.03 -4.73 -15.99
CA LYS A 534 -22.95 -5.71 -16.13
C LYS A 534 -22.24 -5.64 -17.47
N VAL A 535 -21.00 -6.06 -17.47
CA VAL A 535 -20.27 -6.52 -18.65
C VAL A 535 -20.34 -8.04 -18.68
N GLY A 536 -20.19 -8.62 -19.86
CA GLY A 536 -20.17 -10.07 -20.04
C GLY A 536 -18.92 -10.54 -20.75
N LEU A 537 -18.77 -11.85 -20.96
CA LEU A 537 -17.61 -12.43 -21.64
C LEU A 537 -17.42 -11.88 -23.07
N ALA A 538 -18.48 -11.39 -23.71
CA ALA A 538 -18.41 -10.75 -25.02
C ALA A 538 -17.72 -9.37 -25.02
N ASP A 539 -17.63 -8.72 -23.87
CA ASP A 539 -16.99 -7.43 -23.69
C ASP A 539 -15.47 -7.56 -23.36
N VAL A 540 -14.98 -8.80 -23.18
CA VAL A 540 -13.58 -9.12 -22.87
C VAL A 540 -12.70 -8.98 -24.12
N PRO A 541 -11.55 -8.26 -24.05
CA PRO A 541 -10.61 -8.19 -25.16
C PRO A 541 -10.07 -9.59 -25.56
N ASN A 542 -9.95 -9.82 -26.89
CA ASN A 542 -9.48 -11.10 -27.41
C ASN A 542 -7.97 -11.30 -27.36
N SER A 543 -7.19 -10.25 -27.04
CA SER A 543 -5.73 -10.29 -27.02
C SER A 543 -5.19 -9.73 -25.71
N ILE A 544 -3.97 -10.14 -25.39
CA ILE A 544 -3.17 -9.54 -24.32
C ILE A 544 -2.19 -8.58 -24.98
N ASP A 545 -2.15 -7.34 -24.51
CA ASP A 545 -1.11 -6.39 -24.91
C ASP A 545 0.21 -6.80 -24.25
N ASP A 546 1.27 -6.92 -25.08
CA ASP A 546 2.61 -7.27 -24.62
C ASP A 546 3.62 -6.31 -25.26
N PRO A 547 4.38 -5.55 -24.46
CA PRO A 547 5.34 -4.58 -24.99
C PRO A 547 6.38 -5.23 -25.92
N THR A 548 6.67 -4.56 -27.02
CA THR A 548 7.65 -5.08 -28.01
C THR A 548 9.06 -5.04 -27.43
N ARG A 549 9.67 -6.23 -27.35
CA ARG A 549 11.06 -6.38 -26.95
C ARG A 549 11.99 -6.29 -28.15
N GLU A 550 12.96 -5.40 -28.09
CA GLU A 550 14.10 -5.38 -29.01
C GLU A 550 15.32 -6.02 -28.34
N GLN A 551 15.94 -6.98 -29.03
CA GLN A 551 17.15 -7.65 -28.55
C GLN A 551 18.38 -7.11 -29.23
N ASP A 552 19.40 -6.84 -28.44
CA ASP A 552 20.69 -6.34 -28.91
C ASP A 552 21.85 -6.93 -28.09
N LYS A 553 23.07 -6.54 -28.39
CA LYS A 553 24.27 -6.89 -27.64
C LYS A 553 25.17 -5.68 -27.52
N LEU A 554 25.80 -5.50 -26.37
CA LEU A 554 26.81 -4.48 -26.20
C LEU A 554 27.93 -4.65 -27.22
N PRO A 555 28.34 -3.60 -27.94
CA PRO A 555 29.36 -3.69 -28.96
C PRO A 555 30.71 -4.26 -28.46
N GLY A 556 31.14 -3.86 -27.27
CA GLY A 556 32.43 -4.26 -26.68
C GLY A 556 32.44 -5.69 -26.16
N CYS A 557 31.60 -5.98 -25.14
CA CYS A 557 31.65 -7.27 -24.41
C CYS A 557 30.65 -8.32 -24.89
N LYS A 558 29.78 -8.00 -25.85
CA LYS A 558 28.75 -8.91 -26.42
C LYS A 558 27.70 -9.41 -25.40
N LEU A 559 27.58 -8.77 -24.25
CA LEU A 559 26.53 -9.09 -23.28
C LEU A 559 25.15 -8.76 -23.87
N PRO A 560 24.10 -9.60 -23.56
CA PRO A 560 22.76 -9.39 -24.08
C PRO A 560 22.12 -8.12 -23.50
N VAL A 561 21.40 -7.37 -24.35
CA VAL A 561 20.60 -6.22 -23.99
C VAL A 561 19.18 -6.45 -24.49
N SER A 562 18.21 -6.29 -23.62
CA SER A 562 16.79 -6.20 -23.96
C SER A 562 16.34 -4.76 -23.81
N TYR A 563 15.84 -4.17 -24.88
CA TYR A 563 15.32 -2.82 -24.89
C TYR A 563 13.81 -2.82 -25.10
N TYR A 564 13.11 -1.98 -24.33
CA TYR A 564 11.70 -1.70 -24.48
C TYR A 564 11.50 -0.19 -24.65
N GLY A 565 11.01 0.21 -25.85
CA GLY A 565 10.64 1.60 -26.14
C GLY A 565 9.27 1.90 -25.50
N GLN A 566 9.26 2.69 -24.43
CA GLN A 566 8.07 3.03 -23.66
C GLN A 566 8.05 4.53 -23.35
N GLY A 567 6.84 5.10 -23.19
CA GLY A 567 6.66 6.47 -22.72
C GLY A 567 7.00 6.58 -21.25
N THR A 568 8.22 6.94 -20.91
CA THR A 568 8.74 6.99 -19.54
C THR A 568 8.91 8.41 -18.99
N ASN A 569 8.42 9.42 -19.69
CA ASN A 569 8.45 10.83 -19.30
C ASN A 569 9.87 11.37 -19.02
N GLY A 570 10.82 11.01 -19.89
CA GLY A 570 12.23 11.44 -19.79
C GLY A 570 13.05 10.66 -18.77
N LEU A 571 12.50 9.56 -18.23
CA LEU A 571 13.23 8.63 -17.37
C LEU A 571 13.80 7.46 -18.16
N SER A 572 14.91 6.94 -17.72
CA SER A 572 15.50 5.69 -18.17
C SER A 572 15.62 4.72 -16.99
N TYR A 573 15.22 3.47 -17.23
CA TYR A 573 15.34 2.38 -16.27
C TYR A 573 16.40 1.41 -16.78
N GLN A 574 17.35 1.08 -15.91
CA GLN A 574 18.40 0.11 -16.19
C GLN A 574 18.38 -1.00 -15.14
N GLN A 575 18.40 -2.25 -15.63
CA GLN A 575 18.62 -3.40 -14.77
C GLN A 575 19.79 -4.23 -15.27
N VAL A 576 20.56 -4.76 -14.33
CA VAL A 576 21.57 -5.80 -14.56
C VAL A 576 21.06 -7.07 -13.91
N VAL A 577 20.72 -8.07 -14.73
CA VAL A 577 20.12 -9.33 -14.30
C VAL A 577 21.14 -10.44 -14.40
N MET A 578 21.36 -11.16 -13.32
CA MET A 578 22.34 -12.24 -13.19
C MET A 578 21.65 -13.53 -12.80
N GLU A 579 22.06 -14.66 -13.38
CA GLU A 579 21.63 -15.97 -12.90
C GLU A 579 22.30 -16.29 -11.55
N LEU A 580 21.52 -16.69 -10.54
CA LEU A 580 22.07 -17.10 -9.27
C LEU A 580 22.73 -18.47 -9.41
N PRO A 581 24.04 -18.57 -9.13
CA PRO A 581 24.75 -19.84 -9.15
C PRO A 581 24.39 -20.67 -7.92
N ARG A 582 24.92 -21.89 -7.87
CA ARG A 582 24.78 -22.73 -6.69
C ARG A 582 25.41 -22.04 -5.47
N LEU A 583 24.63 -22.01 -4.38
CA LEU A 583 25.04 -21.45 -3.09
C LEU A 583 24.99 -22.55 -2.02
N GLU A 584 25.94 -22.51 -1.10
CA GLU A 584 25.88 -23.31 0.14
C GLU A 584 24.78 -22.75 1.06
N THR A 585 24.26 -23.58 1.97
CA THR A 585 23.09 -23.24 2.81
C THR A 585 23.30 -21.92 3.58
N GLU A 586 24.46 -21.72 4.20
CA GLU A 586 24.79 -20.52 4.97
C GLU A 586 24.78 -19.25 4.12
N LEU A 587 25.25 -19.34 2.87
CA LEU A 587 25.23 -18.23 1.92
C LEU A 587 23.80 -17.96 1.42
N LEU A 588 23.00 -19.00 1.22
CA LEU A 588 21.60 -18.85 0.82
C LEU A 588 20.77 -18.18 1.93
N GLU A 589 21.05 -18.51 3.20
CA GLU A 589 20.41 -17.85 4.36
C GLU A 589 20.84 -16.39 4.51
N ALA A 590 22.07 -16.03 4.13
CA ALA A 590 22.56 -14.65 4.16
C ALA A 590 22.07 -13.79 2.97
N LEU A 591 21.59 -14.41 1.87
CA LEU A 591 21.22 -13.75 0.63
C LEU A 591 20.17 -12.62 0.79
N PRO A 592 19.10 -12.77 1.60
CA PRO A 592 18.11 -11.70 1.77
C PRO A 592 18.71 -10.44 2.42
N LEU A 593 19.56 -10.61 3.45
CA LEU A 593 20.25 -9.48 4.07
C LEU A 593 21.30 -8.88 3.13
N TYR A 594 22.06 -9.72 2.42
CA TYR A 594 23.01 -9.26 1.41
C TYR A 594 22.33 -8.37 0.37
N THR A 595 21.23 -8.79 -0.23
CA THR A 595 20.53 -7.99 -1.23
C THR A 595 19.97 -6.70 -0.68
N THR A 596 19.51 -6.69 0.56
CA THR A 596 18.96 -5.48 1.20
C THR A 596 20.05 -4.48 1.58
N CYS A 597 21.20 -4.96 2.08
CA CYS A 597 22.27 -4.09 2.57
C CYS A 597 23.27 -3.65 1.48
N LEU A 598 23.34 -4.36 0.37
CA LEU A 598 24.41 -4.17 -0.64
C LEU A 598 24.52 -2.74 -1.16
N THR A 599 23.40 -2.08 -1.40
CA THR A 599 23.35 -0.71 -1.92
C THR A 599 23.55 0.38 -0.86
N GLU A 600 23.68 -0.05 0.40
CA GLU A 600 23.83 0.81 1.57
C GLU A 600 25.29 0.93 2.07
N PHE A 601 26.21 0.23 1.44
CA PHE A 601 27.64 0.23 1.79
C PHE A 601 28.47 1.17 0.92
N GLY A 602 29.69 1.43 1.40
CA GLY A 602 30.68 2.19 0.66
C GLY A 602 31.19 1.49 -0.62
N ILE A 603 31.72 2.26 -1.56
CA ILE A 603 32.25 1.79 -2.85
C ILE A 603 33.66 2.33 -3.06
N GLY A 604 34.63 1.46 -3.26
CA GLY A 604 36.02 1.84 -3.51
C GLY A 604 36.63 2.59 -2.31
N ASP A 605 36.99 3.86 -2.53
CA ASP A 605 37.51 4.77 -1.50
C ASP A 605 36.44 5.61 -0.79
N LYS A 606 35.16 5.53 -1.25
CA LYS A 606 34.03 6.28 -0.68
C LYS A 606 33.35 5.50 0.41
N GLY A 607 33.07 6.16 1.54
CA GLY A 607 32.21 5.62 2.57
C GLY A 607 30.71 5.65 2.15
N TYR A 608 29.85 4.95 2.92
CA TYR A 608 28.43 4.84 2.58
C TYR A 608 27.73 6.20 2.42
N GLU A 609 28.06 7.20 3.21
CA GLU A 609 27.48 8.55 3.13
C GLU A 609 27.76 9.26 1.80
N GLU A 610 29.02 9.15 1.33
CA GLU A 610 29.42 9.71 0.03
C GLU A 610 28.72 8.96 -1.11
N VAL A 611 28.53 7.65 -0.96
CA VAL A 611 27.80 6.80 -1.93
C VAL A 611 26.32 7.15 -1.94
N GLN A 612 25.66 7.31 -0.81
CA GLN A 612 24.25 7.72 -0.73
C GLN A 612 24.04 9.11 -1.39
N THR A 613 24.91 10.07 -1.11
CA THR A 613 24.87 11.39 -1.78
C THR A 613 25.07 11.25 -3.29
N TRP A 614 25.99 10.36 -3.74
CA TRP A 614 26.22 10.11 -5.16
C TRP A 614 25.00 9.46 -5.82
N GLN A 615 24.39 8.46 -5.19
CA GLN A 615 23.16 7.83 -5.66
C GLN A 615 22.02 8.86 -5.81
N ALA A 616 21.77 9.66 -4.79
CA ALA A 616 20.68 10.65 -4.79
C ALA A 616 20.85 11.75 -5.85
N ARG A 617 22.08 12.08 -6.24
CA ARG A 617 22.37 13.07 -7.31
C ARG A 617 22.15 12.57 -8.73
N ILE A 618 22.13 11.26 -8.95
CA ILE A 618 22.12 10.67 -10.29
C ILE A 618 20.88 9.82 -10.51
N SER A 619 20.43 9.11 -9.49
CA SER A 619 19.39 8.08 -9.61
C SER A 619 18.19 8.36 -8.73
N GLY A 620 17.06 7.79 -9.08
CA GLY A 620 15.88 7.69 -8.22
C GLY A 620 15.92 6.43 -7.31
N GLY A 621 17.09 6.20 -6.70
CA GLY A 621 17.36 5.04 -5.85
C GLY A 621 17.91 3.83 -6.59
N MET A 622 18.64 2.98 -5.87
CA MET A 622 19.17 1.72 -6.36
C MET A 622 18.69 0.56 -5.49
N ASN A 623 18.25 -0.51 -6.13
CA ASN A 623 17.78 -1.70 -5.45
C ASN A 623 18.52 -2.94 -5.94
N CYS A 624 18.83 -3.86 -5.03
CA CYS A 624 19.27 -5.21 -5.33
C CYS A 624 18.26 -6.20 -4.75
N PHE A 625 17.81 -7.15 -5.54
CA PHE A 625 16.84 -8.15 -5.09
C PHE A 625 17.05 -9.50 -5.82
N SER A 626 16.64 -10.57 -5.16
CA SER A 626 16.59 -11.91 -5.74
C SER A 626 15.17 -12.28 -6.15
N SER A 627 15.02 -12.92 -7.32
CA SER A 627 13.78 -13.50 -7.80
C SER A 627 13.97 -15.00 -7.98
N ILE A 628 13.46 -15.78 -7.01
CA ILE A 628 13.56 -17.24 -7.00
C ILE A 628 12.16 -17.81 -7.20
N ARG A 629 11.91 -18.42 -8.35
CA ARG A 629 10.59 -18.95 -8.73
C ARG A 629 10.68 -20.40 -9.14
N SER A 630 9.60 -21.12 -8.96
CA SER A 630 9.47 -22.48 -9.45
C SER A 630 9.39 -22.50 -10.98
N LYS A 631 9.85 -23.61 -11.59
CA LYS A 631 9.64 -23.84 -13.01
C LYS A 631 8.17 -24.06 -13.32
N ILE A 632 7.77 -23.69 -14.53
CA ILE A 632 6.36 -23.75 -14.95
C ILE A 632 5.74 -25.16 -14.91
N ASP A 633 6.57 -26.21 -15.04
CA ASP A 633 6.12 -27.61 -15.10
C ASP A 633 6.45 -28.39 -13.82
N ASP A 634 7.32 -27.89 -12.95
CA ASP A 634 7.76 -28.63 -11.75
C ASP A 634 8.13 -27.64 -10.62
N VAL A 635 7.29 -27.59 -9.59
CA VAL A 635 7.51 -26.74 -8.42
C VAL A 635 8.67 -27.20 -7.52
N GLN A 636 9.17 -28.41 -7.71
CA GLN A 636 10.35 -28.89 -6.99
C GLN A 636 11.68 -28.44 -7.64
N GLN A 637 11.60 -27.79 -8.79
CA GLN A 637 12.74 -27.15 -9.44
C GLN A 637 12.57 -25.62 -9.44
N SER A 638 13.67 -24.91 -9.27
CA SER A 638 13.70 -23.45 -9.25
C SER A 638 14.49 -22.86 -10.40
N HIS A 639 14.15 -21.61 -10.75
CA HIS A 639 14.97 -20.71 -11.54
C HIS A 639 15.18 -19.43 -10.68
N ALA A 640 16.43 -19.01 -10.57
CA ALA A 640 16.81 -17.98 -9.62
C ALA A 640 17.65 -16.89 -10.30
N LEU A 641 17.23 -15.64 -10.11
CA LEU A 641 17.88 -14.45 -10.66
C LEU A 641 18.20 -13.48 -9.52
N LEU A 642 19.30 -12.74 -9.66
CA LEU A 642 19.59 -11.55 -8.87
C LEU A 642 19.60 -10.34 -9.80
N THR A 643 18.97 -9.26 -9.38
CA THR A 643 18.81 -8.06 -10.18
C THR A 643 19.30 -6.84 -9.43
N PHE A 644 20.15 -6.04 -10.07
CA PHE A 644 20.40 -4.64 -9.74
C PHE A 644 19.48 -3.78 -10.59
N SER A 645 18.72 -2.90 -9.97
CA SER A 645 17.73 -2.06 -10.64
C SER A 645 17.85 -0.63 -10.19
N SER A 646 17.88 0.29 -11.15
CA SER A 646 17.88 1.72 -10.87
C SER A 646 17.20 2.49 -12.00
N LYS A 647 16.91 3.77 -11.76
CA LYS A 647 16.33 4.70 -12.73
C LYS A 647 17.00 6.06 -12.61
N SER A 648 16.98 6.84 -13.70
CA SER A 648 17.48 8.21 -13.71
C SER A 648 16.75 9.05 -14.75
N LEU A 649 16.96 10.37 -14.73
CA LEU A 649 16.71 11.16 -15.93
C LEU A 649 17.56 10.61 -17.07
N THR A 650 17.01 10.51 -18.28
CA THR A 650 17.71 9.98 -19.46
C THR A 650 19.03 10.74 -19.72
N ALA A 651 19.07 12.05 -19.43
CA ALA A 651 20.29 12.86 -19.51
C ALA A 651 21.42 12.41 -18.54
N ASN A 652 21.07 11.74 -17.42
CA ASN A 652 22.00 11.28 -16.39
C ASN A 652 22.38 9.80 -16.54
N HIS A 653 21.91 9.12 -17.59
CA HIS A 653 22.04 7.66 -17.74
C HIS A 653 23.49 7.17 -17.77
N SER A 654 24.41 7.93 -18.35
CA SER A 654 25.85 7.59 -18.34
C SER A 654 26.38 7.48 -16.90
N GLY A 655 26.01 8.45 -16.04
CA GLY A 655 26.35 8.43 -14.61
C GLY A 655 25.67 7.27 -13.86
N LEU A 656 24.43 6.94 -14.22
CA LEU A 656 23.71 5.80 -13.67
C LEU A 656 24.41 4.49 -13.98
N SER A 657 24.82 4.30 -15.24
CA SER A 657 25.52 3.09 -15.68
C SER A 657 26.85 2.90 -14.94
N GLU A 658 27.61 4.00 -14.73
CA GLU A 658 28.83 3.99 -13.93
C GLU A 658 28.55 3.65 -12.46
N LEU A 659 27.53 4.24 -11.84
CA LEU A 659 27.13 3.97 -10.47
C LEU A 659 26.80 2.48 -10.27
N ILE A 660 25.96 1.89 -11.14
CA ILE A 660 25.61 0.47 -11.09
C ILE A 660 26.85 -0.41 -11.24
N TYR A 661 27.74 -0.08 -12.19
CA TYR A 661 28.97 -0.82 -12.42
C TYR A 661 29.88 -0.80 -11.19
N GLN A 662 30.09 0.38 -10.60
CA GLN A 662 30.93 0.54 -9.42
C GLN A 662 30.33 -0.19 -8.20
N THR A 663 29.01 -0.14 -8.02
CA THR A 663 28.33 -0.90 -6.96
C THR A 663 28.55 -2.41 -7.13
N ILE A 664 28.46 -2.92 -8.37
CA ILE A 664 28.64 -4.37 -8.63
C ILE A 664 30.12 -4.79 -8.54
N THR A 665 31.08 -3.91 -8.79
CA THR A 665 32.48 -4.31 -8.88
C THR A 665 33.35 -3.93 -7.69
N ASN A 666 32.97 -2.87 -6.95
CA ASN A 666 33.82 -2.24 -5.94
C ASN A 666 33.14 -1.96 -4.60
N VAL A 667 31.96 -2.56 -4.31
CA VAL A 667 31.33 -2.43 -2.99
C VAL A 667 32.24 -3.01 -1.90
N ARG A 668 32.23 -2.40 -0.72
CA ARG A 668 33.05 -2.78 0.43
C ARG A 668 32.21 -3.50 1.49
N PHE A 669 32.80 -4.45 2.17
CA PHE A 669 32.20 -5.18 3.29
C PHE A 669 33.07 -5.05 4.54
N ASP A 670 33.36 -3.79 4.94
CA ASP A 670 34.21 -3.44 6.08
C ASP A 670 33.61 -2.31 6.94
N GLU A 671 32.33 -2.01 6.77
CA GLU A 671 31.58 -1.00 7.52
C GLU A 671 30.69 -1.68 8.57
N ASP A 672 31.31 -2.32 9.59
CA ASP A 672 30.61 -3.10 10.62
C ASP A 672 29.52 -2.31 11.35
N GLN A 673 29.79 -1.04 11.70
CA GLN A 673 28.82 -0.18 12.37
C GLN A 673 27.59 0.07 11.49
N ARG A 674 27.79 0.30 10.19
CA ARG A 674 26.68 0.47 9.24
C ARG A 674 25.82 -0.80 9.13
N LEU A 675 26.44 -1.96 9.14
CA LEU A 675 25.71 -3.23 9.12
C LEU A 675 24.81 -3.37 10.36
N LEU A 676 25.30 -3.00 11.55
CA LEU A 676 24.50 -3.04 12.78
C LEU A 676 23.26 -2.17 12.68
N GLU A 677 23.42 -0.91 12.24
CA GLU A 677 22.33 0.03 12.04
C GLU A 677 21.27 -0.53 11.06
N LEU A 678 21.71 -1.09 9.94
CA LEU A 678 20.83 -1.68 8.94
C LEU A 678 20.04 -2.88 9.47
N ILE A 679 20.68 -3.78 10.24
CA ILE A 679 20.01 -4.95 10.82
C ILE A 679 18.96 -4.51 11.85
N GLU A 680 19.25 -3.53 12.69
CA GLU A 680 18.27 -2.99 13.66
C GLU A 680 17.03 -2.43 12.93
N GLN A 681 17.23 -1.61 11.91
CA GLN A 681 16.15 -1.03 11.10
C GLN A 681 15.35 -2.12 10.35
N ILE A 682 16.02 -3.12 9.75
CA ILE A 682 15.34 -4.22 9.07
C ILE A 682 14.50 -5.03 10.06
N CYS A 683 15.04 -5.29 11.25
CA CYS A 683 14.34 -6.02 12.29
C CYS A 683 13.07 -5.29 12.74
N ALA A 684 13.19 -4.00 13.07
CA ALA A 684 12.07 -3.18 13.49
C ALA A 684 10.95 -3.14 12.41
N ARG A 685 11.31 -2.91 11.14
CA ARG A 685 10.34 -2.94 10.02
C ARG A 685 9.65 -4.28 9.87
N LYS A 686 10.37 -5.40 10.04
CA LYS A 686 9.80 -6.75 9.92
C LYS A 686 8.87 -7.09 11.07
N GLU A 687 9.22 -6.74 12.29
CA GLU A 687 8.35 -6.92 13.46
C GLU A 687 7.05 -6.12 13.31
N ASN A 688 7.14 -4.84 12.93
CA ASN A 688 5.97 -3.99 12.70
C ASN A 688 5.07 -4.49 11.55
N SER A 689 5.61 -5.25 10.59
CA SER A 689 4.83 -5.78 9.46
C SER A 689 3.95 -6.97 9.81
N ILE A 690 4.13 -7.63 10.97
CA ILE A 690 3.43 -8.89 11.30
C ILE A 690 1.91 -8.69 11.33
N THR A 691 1.42 -7.72 12.06
CA THR A 691 -0.02 -7.44 12.18
C THR A 691 -0.61 -6.80 10.92
N VAL A 692 0.20 -6.07 10.14
CA VAL A 692 -0.24 -5.43 8.89
C VAL A 692 -0.40 -6.45 7.77
N GLN A 693 0.48 -7.45 7.69
CA GLN A 693 0.52 -8.46 6.62
C GLN A 693 0.20 -9.87 7.13
N GLY A 694 -0.46 -10.01 8.27
CA GLY A 694 -0.66 -11.29 8.97
C GLY A 694 -1.28 -12.38 8.09
N HIS A 695 -2.27 -12.07 7.26
CA HIS A 695 -2.87 -13.04 6.32
C HIS A 695 -1.87 -13.56 5.29
N SER A 696 -1.00 -12.70 4.75
CA SER A 696 0.03 -13.10 3.79
C SER A 696 1.09 -13.98 4.45
N LEU A 697 1.48 -13.68 5.69
CA LEU A 697 2.40 -14.48 6.48
C LEU A 697 1.78 -15.83 6.86
N ALA A 698 0.49 -15.89 7.21
CA ALA A 698 -0.22 -17.12 7.49
C ALA A 698 -0.34 -18.01 6.23
N MET A 699 -0.65 -17.43 5.05
CA MET A 699 -0.66 -18.16 3.78
C MET A 699 0.73 -18.68 3.40
N ASN A 700 1.78 -17.88 3.59
CA ASN A 700 3.16 -18.27 3.36
C ASN A 700 3.54 -19.46 4.27
N LEU A 701 3.18 -19.38 5.56
CA LEU A 701 3.38 -20.47 6.51
C LEU A 701 2.66 -21.75 6.08
N ALA A 702 1.37 -21.68 5.77
CA ALA A 702 0.56 -22.84 5.38
C ALA A 702 1.10 -23.53 4.11
N SER A 703 1.66 -22.78 3.15
CA SER A 703 2.20 -23.31 1.91
C SER A 703 3.69 -23.69 1.97
N SER A 704 4.40 -23.37 3.08
CA SER A 704 5.86 -23.50 3.18
C SER A 704 6.38 -24.93 2.98
N GLY A 705 5.60 -25.93 3.28
CA GLY A 705 5.94 -27.36 3.07
C GLY A 705 5.67 -27.87 1.64
N MET A 706 5.11 -27.08 0.72
CA MET A 706 4.65 -27.59 -0.59
C MET A 706 5.71 -27.51 -1.70
N GLY A 707 6.79 -26.78 -1.47
CA GLY A 707 7.89 -26.71 -2.41
C GLY A 707 9.09 -25.95 -1.87
N PRO A 708 10.27 -26.12 -2.48
CA PRO A 708 11.51 -25.53 -1.98
C PRO A 708 11.50 -23.98 -2.03
N THR A 709 10.82 -23.39 -3.03
CA THR A 709 10.70 -21.92 -3.13
C THR A 709 9.76 -21.35 -2.06
N ALA A 710 8.69 -22.07 -1.71
CA ALA A 710 7.79 -21.68 -0.63
C ALA A 710 8.47 -21.80 0.75
N GLN A 711 9.24 -22.88 0.98
CA GLN A 711 10.04 -23.04 2.19
C GLN A 711 11.08 -21.92 2.32
N LEU A 712 11.79 -21.62 1.23
CA LEU A 712 12.77 -20.54 1.23
C LEU A 712 12.10 -19.18 1.52
N ALA A 713 10.95 -18.90 0.93
CA ALA A 713 10.20 -17.67 1.20
C ALA A 713 9.80 -17.55 2.67
N HIS A 714 9.34 -18.64 3.30
CA HIS A 714 9.03 -18.69 4.72
C HIS A 714 10.28 -18.47 5.61
N CYS A 715 11.39 -19.11 5.26
CA CYS A 715 12.66 -18.97 6.01
C CYS A 715 13.35 -17.62 5.83
N SER A 716 13.06 -16.88 4.74
CA SER A 716 13.70 -15.60 4.42
C SER A 716 12.87 -14.40 4.82
N GLY A 717 11.61 -14.35 4.36
CA GLY A 717 10.71 -13.21 4.54
C GLY A 717 9.46 -13.50 5.35
N GLY A 718 9.17 -14.78 5.65
CA GLY A 718 8.06 -15.21 6.48
C GLY A 718 8.38 -15.19 7.97
N LEU A 719 7.50 -15.79 8.77
CA LEU A 719 7.62 -15.81 10.24
C LEU A 719 8.94 -16.40 10.74
N GLU A 720 9.39 -17.50 10.13
CA GLU A 720 10.68 -18.10 10.49
C GLU A 720 11.87 -17.17 10.17
N GLY A 721 11.79 -16.43 9.04
CA GLY A 721 12.78 -15.41 8.70
C GLY A 721 12.82 -14.27 9.72
N ILE A 722 11.65 -13.79 10.18
CA ILE A 722 11.53 -12.77 11.22
C ILE A 722 12.12 -13.28 12.54
N ARG A 723 11.79 -14.51 12.95
CA ARG A 723 12.35 -15.14 14.16
C ARG A 723 13.87 -15.26 14.11
N ARG A 724 14.44 -15.68 12.98
CA ARG A 724 15.89 -15.77 12.78
C ARG A 724 16.56 -14.40 12.86
N LEU A 725 15.94 -13.39 12.29
CA LEU A 725 16.43 -12.01 12.35
C LEU A 725 16.42 -11.45 13.77
N LYS A 726 15.35 -11.69 14.55
CA LYS A 726 15.29 -11.35 15.99
C LYS A 726 16.42 -12.03 16.78
N ASN A 727 16.61 -13.32 16.55
CA ASN A 727 17.68 -14.09 17.20
C ASN A 727 19.08 -13.58 16.80
N MET A 728 19.28 -13.16 15.57
CA MET A 728 20.52 -12.54 15.10
C MET A 728 20.74 -11.20 15.79
N ARG A 729 19.72 -10.33 15.85
CA ARG A 729 19.78 -9.05 16.56
C ARG A 729 20.24 -9.23 18.02
N GLY A 730 19.72 -10.22 18.74
CA GLY A 730 20.12 -10.53 20.11
C GLY A 730 21.60 -10.91 20.28
N ARG A 731 22.30 -11.26 19.19
CA ARG A 731 23.72 -11.66 19.19
C ARG A 731 24.64 -10.65 18.47
N LEU A 732 24.12 -9.48 18.05
CA LEU A 732 24.94 -8.49 17.34
C LEU A 732 26.08 -7.92 18.18
N ASN A 733 25.97 -7.94 19.50
CA ASN A 733 27.04 -7.54 20.42
C ASN A 733 28.22 -8.54 20.45
N GLU A 734 28.08 -9.72 19.84
CA GLU A 734 29.14 -10.69 19.68
C GLU A 734 30.00 -10.33 18.45
N PRO A 735 31.29 -10.00 18.58
CA PRO A 735 32.11 -9.55 17.44
C PRO A 735 32.17 -10.55 16.28
N GLU A 736 32.00 -11.83 16.58
CA GLU A 736 31.99 -12.88 15.54
C GLU A 736 30.76 -12.86 14.67
N THR A 737 29.62 -12.37 15.14
CA THR A 737 28.35 -12.36 14.38
C THR A 737 28.44 -11.43 13.18
N CYS A 738 28.84 -10.17 13.37
CA CYS A 738 29.02 -9.19 12.29
C CYS A 738 30.13 -9.60 11.32
N SER A 739 31.30 -9.99 11.83
CA SER A 739 32.43 -10.41 11.00
C SER A 739 32.09 -11.64 10.14
N ASN A 740 31.32 -12.59 10.65
CA ASN A 740 30.86 -13.75 9.88
C ASN A 740 29.88 -13.34 8.78
N LEU A 741 28.94 -12.44 9.07
CA LEU A 741 27.97 -11.97 8.09
C LEU A 741 28.65 -11.17 6.97
N MET A 742 29.58 -10.27 7.29
CA MET A 742 30.38 -9.53 6.32
C MET A 742 31.24 -10.47 5.44
N ARG A 743 31.80 -11.50 6.05
CA ARG A 743 32.53 -12.55 5.30
C ARG A 743 31.59 -13.30 4.33
N HIS A 744 30.39 -13.66 4.74
CA HIS A 744 29.38 -14.27 3.86
C HIS A 744 28.97 -13.32 2.72
N PHE A 745 28.80 -12.02 3.01
CA PHE A 745 28.52 -11.03 1.99
C PHE A 745 29.64 -10.94 0.95
N GLY A 746 30.90 -10.92 1.41
CA GLY A 746 32.06 -10.95 0.50
C GLY A 746 32.11 -12.22 -0.37
N GLN A 747 31.81 -13.38 0.21
CA GLN A 747 31.76 -14.65 -0.54
C GLN A 747 30.59 -14.67 -1.55
N LEU A 748 29.38 -14.22 -1.16
CA LEU A 748 28.24 -14.07 -2.06
C LEU A 748 28.59 -13.15 -3.21
N HIS A 749 29.19 -12.01 -2.91
CA HIS A 749 29.57 -11.00 -3.88
C HIS A 749 30.55 -11.55 -4.92
N GLU A 750 31.60 -12.26 -4.47
CA GLU A 750 32.59 -12.87 -5.35
C GLU A 750 31.97 -13.93 -6.28
N ILE A 751 31.02 -14.71 -5.79
CA ILE A 751 30.32 -15.74 -6.57
C ILE A 751 29.38 -15.07 -7.58
N ILE A 752 28.56 -14.11 -7.15
CA ILE A 752 27.50 -13.49 -7.96
C ILE A 752 28.09 -12.62 -9.07
N THR A 753 29.15 -11.85 -8.80
CA THR A 753 29.76 -10.96 -9.79
C THR A 753 30.38 -11.70 -10.97
N LYS A 754 30.71 -12.99 -10.82
CA LYS A 754 31.19 -13.86 -11.89
C LYS A 754 30.09 -14.49 -12.73
N ALA A 755 28.83 -14.42 -12.27
CA ALA A 755 27.70 -15.05 -12.94
C ALA A 755 27.40 -14.41 -14.32
N PRO A 756 26.79 -15.17 -15.26
CA PRO A 756 26.27 -14.65 -16.50
C PRO A 756 25.30 -13.50 -16.24
N LYS A 757 25.43 -12.44 -17.04
CA LYS A 757 24.62 -11.23 -16.88
C LYS A 757 24.02 -10.74 -18.18
N GLN A 758 22.88 -10.07 -18.07
CA GLN A 758 22.20 -9.41 -19.18
C GLN A 758 21.62 -8.08 -18.72
N PHE A 759 21.30 -7.19 -19.65
CA PHE A 759 20.76 -5.87 -19.37
C PHE A 759 19.30 -5.78 -19.80
N LEU A 760 18.49 -5.11 -19.00
CA LEU A 760 17.18 -4.60 -19.37
C LEU A 760 17.26 -3.07 -19.37
N LEU A 761 16.82 -2.46 -20.48
CA LEU A 761 16.70 -1.03 -20.66
C LEU A 761 15.26 -0.68 -21.05
N ILE A 762 14.71 0.35 -20.42
CA ILE A 762 13.37 0.87 -20.70
C ILE A 762 13.45 2.39 -20.73
N ALA A 763 13.08 3.00 -21.86
CA ALA A 763 13.06 4.45 -22.08
C ALA A 763 12.28 4.77 -23.36
N GLU A 764 12.16 6.06 -23.71
CA GLU A 764 11.59 6.48 -24.99
C GLU A 764 12.34 5.88 -26.17
N PRO A 765 11.64 5.51 -27.29
CA PRO A 765 12.24 4.80 -28.43
C PRO A 765 13.49 5.44 -29.00
N GLU A 766 13.56 6.76 -29.06
CA GLU A 766 14.69 7.54 -29.59
C GLU A 766 15.95 7.46 -28.74
N SER A 767 15.85 7.10 -27.48
CA SER A 767 16.98 7.06 -26.53
C SER A 767 17.84 5.80 -26.64
N LYS A 768 17.38 4.75 -27.33
CA LYS A 768 18.00 3.42 -27.38
C LYS A 768 19.49 3.45 -27.66
N GLN A 769 19.90 4.13 -28.73
CA GLN A 769 21.30 4.10 -29.17
C GLN A 769 22.24 4.78 -28.18
N GLN A 770 21.75 5.87 -27.55
CA GLN A 770 22.54 6.58 -26.54
C GLN A 770 22.73 5.70 -25.29
N LEU A 771 21.66 5.07 -24.81
CA LEU A 771 21.69 4.22 -23.60
C LEU A 771 22.59 3.01 -23.78
N ILE A 772 22.56 2.36 -24.96
CA ILE A 772 23.48 1.25 -25.28
C ILE A 772 24.93 1.73 -25.28
N THR A 773 25.19 2.92 -25.85
CA THR A 773 26.53 3.51 -25.88
C THR A 773 27.05 3.81 -24.47
N ASP A 774 26.21 4.36 -23.62
CA ASP A 774 26.57 4.68 -22.24
C ASP A 774 26.95 3.42 -21.44
N ILE A 775 26.17 2.34 -21.60
CA ILE A 775 26.47 1.05 -20.93
C ILE A 775 27.78 0.46 -21.52
N ASP A 776 27.92 0.44 -22.83
CA ASP A 776 29.11 -0.14 -23.47
C ASP A 776 30.38 0.60 -23.06
N ALA A 777 30.35 1.90 -22.88
CA ALA A 777 31.48 2.70 -22.41
C ALA A 777 32.02 2.21 -21.06
N VAL A 778 31.14 1.72 -20.17
CA VAL A 778 31.49 1.27 -18.82
C VAL A 778 31.77 -0.23 -18.79
N TRP A 779 30.94 -1.03 -19.48
CA TRP A 779 30.96 -2.51 -19.38
C TRP A 779 31.80 -3.21 -20.47
N HIS A 780 32.49 -2.48 -21.39
CA HIS A 780 33.19 -3.02 -22.55
C HIS A 780 34.25 -4.08 -22.23
N SER A 781 34.84 -4.06 -21.03
CA SER A 781 35.83 -5.02 -20.56
C SER A 781 35.23 -6.19 -19.77
N SER A 782 33.90 -6.20 -19.54
CA SER A 782 33.26 -7.26 -18.79
C SER A 782 33.24 -8.58 -19.56
N THR A 783 33.54 -9.70 -18.88
CA THR A 783 33.50 -11.03 -19.47
C THR A 783 32.21 -11.73 -19.15
N SER A 784 31.65 -12.44 -20.12
CA SER A 784 30.57 -13.38 -19.85
C SER A 784 31.16 -14.68 -19.34
N ALA A 785 30.92 -15.00 -18.06
CA ALA A 785 31.23 -16.34 -17.58
C ALA A 785 30.13 -17.31 -18.00
N VAL A 786 30.49 -18.57 -18.18
CA VAL A 786 29.50 -19.66 -18.28
C VAL A 786 29.23 -20.09 -16.85
N ALA A 787 27.95 -20.16 -16.45
CA ALA A 787 27.60 -20.67 -15.13
C ALA A 787 27.95 -22.16 -15.08
N ASP A 788 28.85 -22.53 -14.19
CA ASP A 788 29.21 -23.95 -13.98
C ASP A 788 28.04 -24.72 -13.32
N SER A 789 27.15 -24.03 -12.62
CA SER A 789 25.94 -24.58 -11.99
C SER A 789 24.94 -23.46 -11.62
N VAL A 790 23.65 -23.75 -11.75
CA VAL A 790 22.55 -22.88 -11.31
C VAL A 790 22.12 -23.25 -9.88
N LEU A 791 21.42 -22.31 -9.21
CA LEU A 791 20.88 -22.58 -7.87
C LEU A 791 19.96 -23.80 -7.90
N HIS A 792 20.23 -24.73 -7.02
CA HIS A 792 19.42 -25.92 -6.81
C HIS A 792 18.99 -25.97 -5.34
N LEU A 793 17.68 -26.02 -5.10
CA LEU A 793 17.09 -26.19 -3.78
C LEU A 793 16.69 -27.65 -3.59
N ALA A 794 16.84 -28.15 -2.35
CA ALA A 794 16.39 -29.52 -2.03
C ALA A 794 14.86 -29.62 -2.15
N PRO A 795 14.31 -30.72 -2.69
CA PRO A 795 12.85 -30.91 -2.76
C PRO A 795 12.20 -30.87 -1.37
N VAL A 796 11.01 -30.29 -1.29
CA VAL A 796 10.23 -30.15 -0.05
C VAL A 796 8.81 -30.62 -0.29
N ARG A 797 8.31 -31.52 0.58
CA ARG A 797 6.94 -32.03 0.56
C ARG A 797 6.51 -32.39 1.96
N ASP A 798 6.23 -31.37 2.75
CA ASP A 798 5.88 -31.51 4.16
C ASP A 798 4.48 -30.94 4.40
N ARG A 799 3.74 -31.52 5.32
CA ARG A 799 2.51 -30.98 5.83
C ARG A 799 2.81 -30.06 7.01
N VAL A 800 2.32 -28.84 6.98
CA VAL A 800 2.54 -27.82 8.03
C VAL A 800 1.26 -27.64 8.83
N GLN A 801 1.36 -27.68 10.16
CA GLN A 801 0.28 -27.49 11.12
C GLN A 801 0.83 -26.63 12.24
N GLN A 802 0.81 -25.30 12.07
CA GLN A 802 1.47 -24.38 13.01
C GLN A 802 0.60 -23.16 13.35
N ALA A 803 0.67 -22.75 14.62
CA ALA A 803 0.12 -21.51 15.11
C ALA A 803 1.22 -20.67 15.78
N TRP A 804 1.34 -19.42 15.36
CA TRP A 804 2.35 -18.48 15.83
C TRP A 804 1.71 -17.37 16.65
N THR A 805 2.34 -17.00 17.78
CA THR A 805 1.82 -15.95 18.65
C THR A 805 2.40 -14.59 18.30
N THR A 806 1.56 -13.55 18.41
CA THR A 806 1.97 -12.13 18.35
C THR A 806 1.00 -11.28 19.14
N SER A 807 1.38 -10.05 19.48
CA SER A 807 0.45 -9.06 20.08
C SER A 807 -0.60 -8.64 19.05
N THR A 808 -1.81 -9.18 19.15
CA THR A 808 -2.95 -8.86 18.26
C THR A 808 -4.27 -9.18 18.93
N GLN A 809 -5.31 -8.41 18.64
CA GLN A 809 -6.69 -8.65 19.10
C GLN A 809 -7.53 -9.40 18.06
N VAL A 810 -6.94 -9.80 16.95
CA VAL A 810 -7.61 -10.47 15.83
C VAL A 810 -6.77 -11.65 15.34
N ASN A 811 -7.39 -12.56 14.59
CA ASN A 811 -6.73 -13.74 14.04
C ASN A 811 -6.44 -13.57 12.55
N PHE A 812 -5.42 -14.28 12.08
CA PHE A 812 -5.10 -14.47 10.67
C PHE A 812 -5.00 -15.97 10.44
N CYS A 813 -5.98 -16.55 9.76
CA CYS A 813 -6.05 -17.97 9.52
C CYS A 813 -5.75 -18.27 8.06
N ALA A 814 -5.00 -19.33 7.80
CA ALA A 814 -4.80 -19.85 6.44
C ALA A 814 -4.83 -21.38 6.43
N LYS A 815 -5.43 -21.93 5.36
CA LYS A 815 -5.45 -23.36 5.07
C LYS A 815 -5.04 -23.57 3.63
N ALA A 816 -4.07 -24.46 3.37
CA ALA A 816 -3.49 -24.67 2.06
C ALA A 816 -3.55 -26.15 1.65
N TYR A 817 -3.81 -26.38 0.36
CA TYR A 817 -3.86 -27.68 -0.26
C TYR A 817 -2.84 -27.79 -1.39
N PRO A 818 -2.11 -28.91 -1.54
CA PRO A 818 -1.21 -29.10 -2.67
C PRO A 818 -2.00 -29.27 -3.97
N THR A 819 -1.57 -28.55 -5.00
CA THR A 819 -2.21 -28.53 -6.32
C THR A 819 -1.19 -28.66 -7.46
N VAL A 820 -1.26 -27.80 -8.48
CA VAL A 820 -0.52 -27.95 -9.74
C VAL A 820 0.33 -26.72 -10.06
N PRO A 821 1.44 -26.88 -10.79
CA PRO A 821 2.25 -25.77 -11.27
C PRO A 821 1.59 -24.99 -12.40
N SER A 822 2.21 -23.84 -12.78
CA SER A 822 1.71 -22.90 -13.78
C SER A 822 1.41 -23.53 -15.16
N GLY A 823 2.20 -24.50 -15.61
CA GLY A 823 2.04 -25.14 -16.91
C GLY A 823 0.89 -26.15 -17.00
N HIS A 824 0.34 -26.58 -15.87
CA HIS A 824 -0.73 -27.57 -15.84
C HIS A 824 -2.09 -27.00 -16.30
N ALA A 825 -2.90 -27.84 -16.96
CA ALA A 825 -4.21 -27.42 -17.46
C ALA A 825 -5.16 -26.95 -16.34
N ASP A 826 -5.18 -27.63 -15.20
CA ASP A 826 -6.06 -27.32 -14.07
C ASP A 826 -5.69 -26.01 -13.36
N ASN A 827 -4.51 -25.42 -13.63
CA ASN A 827 -4.12 -24.15 -13.02
C ASN A 827 -5.12 -23.03 -13.32
N ALA A 828 -5.60 -22.92 -14.55
CA ALA A 828 -6.60 -21.92 -14.95
C ALA A 828 -7.94 -22.14 -14.21
N ILE A 829 -8.39 -23.40 -14.13
CA ILE A 829 -9.62 -23.77 -13.44
C ILE A 829 -9.54 -23.44 -11.95
N LEU A 830 -8.40 -23.72 -11.30
CA LEU A 830 -8.16 -23.39 -9.89
C LEU A 830 -8.16 -21.87 -9.61
N HIS A 831 -7.67 -21.04 -10.55
CA HIS A 831 -7.80 -19.60 -10.42
C HIS A 831 -9.26 -19.13 -10.48
N VAL A 832 -10.07 -19.71 -11.38
CA VAL A 832 -11.51 -19.42 -11.45
C VAL A 832 -12.21 -19.94 -10.18
N LEU A 833 -11.86 -21.13 -9.70
CA LEU A 833 -12.41 -21.69 -8.45
C LEU A 833 -12.16 -20.79 -7.25
N ALA A 834 -10.97 -20.18 -7.17
CA ALA A 834 -10.65 -19.24 -6.08
C ALA A 834 -11.61 -18.04 -6.05
N GLY A 835 -11.86 -17.42 -7.20
CA GLY A 835 -12.84 -16.35 -7.36
C GLY A 835 -14.27 -16.82 -7.05
N PHE A 836 -14.62 -17.99 -7.53
CA PHE A 836 -15.94 -18.58 -7.32
C PHE A 836 -16.24 -18.85 -5.84
N LEU A 837 -15.30 -19.45 -5.11
CA LEU A 837 -15.42 -19.70 -3.66
C LEU A 837 -15.47 -18.40 -2.85
N ARG A 838 -14.59 -17.46 -3.18
CA ARG A 838 -14.55 -16.14 -2.50
C ARG A 838 -15.90 -15.44 -2.62
N ASN A 839 -16.44 -15.36 -3.84
CA ASN A 839 -17.63 -14.59 -4.13
C ASN A 839 -18.92 -15.29 -3.71
N GLY A 840 -19.00 -16.60 -3.86
CA GLY A 840 -20.23 -17.37 -3.63
C GLY A 840 -20.42 -17.81 -2.17
N PHE A 841 -19.32 -18.01 -1.41
CA PHE A 841 -19.39 -18.53 -0.05
C PHE A 841 -18.57 -17.74 0.97
N LEU A 842 -17.26 -17.59 0.75
CA LEU A 842 -16.32 -17.10 1.78
C LEU A 842 -16.60 -15.67 2.21
N HIS A 843 -16.97 -14.78 1.30
CA HIS A 843 -17.29 -13.41 1.63
C HIS A 843 -18.44 -13.34 2.65
N ARG A 844 -19.52 -14.08 2.41
CA ARG A 844 -20.67 -14.13 3.31
C ARG A 844 -20.33 -14.78 4.66
N ALA A 845 -19.69 -15.96 4.64
CA ALA A 845 -19.41 -16.73 5.84
C ALA A 845 -18.39 -16.02 6.75
N ILE A 846 -17.30 -15.50 6.18
CA ILE A 846 -16.16 -14.95 6.93
C ILE A 846 -16.38 -13.48 7.28
N ARG A 847 -16.80 -12.64 6.29
CA ARG A 847 -16.97 -11.21 6.52
C ARG A 847 -18.34 -10.86 7.10
N GLU A 848 -19.43 -11.17 6.39
CA GLU A 848 -20.76 -10.70 6.80
C GLU A 848 -21.26 -11.37 8.08
N GLN A 849 -21.14 -12.69 8.17
CA GLN A 849 -21.58 -13.48 9.32
C GLN A 849 -20.50 -13.56 10.40
N GLY A 850 -19.23 -13.74 9.98
CA GLY A 850 -18.11 -13.89 10.87
C GLY A 850 -17.59 -12.60 11.46
N GLY A 851 -17.78 -11.47 10.78
CA GLY A 851 -17.30 -10.16 11.22
C GLY A 851 -15.82 -9.91 10.99
N ALA A 852 -15.15 -10.74 10.17
CA ALA A 852 -13.79 -10.46 9.73
C ALA A 852 -13.76 -9.30 8.72
N TYR A 853 -12.65 -8.56 8.67
CA TYR A 853 -12.48 -7.53 7.64
C TYR A 853 -12.49 -8.11 6.24
N GLY A 854 -11.88 -9.29 6.03
CA GLY A 854 -11.91 -9.98 4.75
C GLY A 854 -11.50 -11.44 4.84
N GLY A 855 -11.81 -12.17 3.77
CA GLY A 855 -11.40 -13.55 3.59
C GLY A 855 -11.51 -13.96 2.13
N GLY A 856 -10.84 -15.01 1.76
CA GLY A 856 -10.84 -15.47 0.37
C GLY A 856 -10.08 -16.76 0.12
N ALA A 857 -9.90 -17.03 -1.16
CA ALA A 857 -9.09 -18.14 -1.64
C ALA A 857 -8.22 -17.69 -2.83
N GLY A 858 -7.14 -18.41 -3.09
CA GLY A 858 -6.21 -18.13 -4.18
C GLY A 858 -5.39 -19.35 -4.60
N GLN A 859 -5.16 -19.50 -5.89
CA GLN A 859 -4.20 -20.46 -6.44
C GLN A 859 -2.83 -19.77 -6.58
N ASP A 860 -1.80 -20.37 -5.98
CA ASP A 860 -0.41 -19.97 -6.20
C ASP A 860 0.35 -21.03 -7.01
N PRO A 861 0.59 -20.80 -8.29
CA PRO A 861 1.27 -21.76 -9.13
C PRO A 861 2.78 -21.87 -8.86
N ASN A 862 3.39 -20.94 -8.10
CA ASN A 862 4.81 -21.02 -7.73
C ASN A 862 5.04 -22.04 -6.61
N SER A 863 4.10 -22.19 -5.69
CA SER A 863 4.11 -23.21 -4.65
C SER A 863 3.26 -24.43 -4.99
N ALA A 864 2.49 -24.40 -6.12
CA ALA A 864 1.44 -25.36 -6.46
C ALA A 864 0.51 -25.56 -5.27
N SER A 865 -0.01 -24.48 -4.71
CA SER A 865 -0.91 -24.49 -3.57
C SER A 865 -2.19 -23.72 -3.83
N PHE A 866 -3.31 -24.28 -3.39
CA PHE A 866 -4.56 -23.54 -3.26
C PHE A 866 -4.72 -23.13 -1.80
N ARG A 867 -4.92 -21.85 -1.55
CA ARG A 867 -4.88 -21.25 -0.21
C ARG A 867 -6.20 -20.57 0.11
N PHE A 868 -6.78 -20.92 1.27
CA PHE A 868 -7.84 -20.16 1.93
C PHE A 868 -7.20 -19.26 2.98
N PHE A 869 -7.79 -18.10 3.23
CA PHE A 869 -7.31 -17.16 4.25
C PHE A 869 -8.41 -16.29 4.84
N SER A 870 -8.20 -15.81 6.07
CA SER A 870 -8.95 -14.71 6.68
C SER A 870 -8.01 -13.60 7.13
N TYR A 871 -8.55 -12.39 7.25
CA TYR A 871 -7.82 -11.18 7.56
C TYR A 871 -8.55 -10.35 8.61
N ARG A 872 -7.88 -10.04 9.72
CA ARG A 872 -8.46 -9.37 10.89
C ARG A 872 -9.77 -10.03 11.33
N ASP A 873 -9.67 -11.30 11.65
CA ASP A 873 -10.80 -12.16 11.96
C ASP A 873 -10.99 -12.27 13.48
N PRO A 874 -12.18 -11.98 14.03
CA PRO A 874 -12.45 -12.19 15.45
C PRO A 874 -12.58 -13.69 15.82
N ARG A 875 -12.78 -14.58 14.82
CA ARG A 875 -12.99 -16.02 15.02
C ARG A 875 -11.75 -16.79 14.58
N LEU A 876 -11.58 -17.99 15.09
CA LEU A 876 -10.48 -18.87 14.73
C LEU A 876 -10.99 -20.24 14.22
N GLN A 877 -11.56 -21.06 15.10
CA GLN A 877 -12.00 -22.42 14.74
C GLN A 877 -13.13 -22.38 13.72
N GLU A 878 -14.12 -21.54 13.95
CA GLU A 878 -15.28 -21.42 13.06
C GLU A 878 -14.87 -20.98 11.65
N THR A 879 -13.80 -20.20 11.54
CA THR A 879 -13.24 -19.78 10.23
C THR A 879 -12.55 -20.93 9.53
N LEU A 880 -11.81 -21.77 10.24
CA LEU A 880 -11.24 -23.00 9.67
C LEU A 880 -12.32 -23.96 9.20
N ASP A 881 -13.42 -24.07 9.96
CA ASP A 881 -14.61 -24.86 9.58
C ASP A 881 -15.33 -24.26 8.37
N ASP A 882 -15.35 -22.91 8.23
CA ASP A 882 -15.89 -22.22 7.06
C ASP A 882 -15.11 -22.55 5.79
N PHE A 883 -13.78 -22.68 5.87
CA PHE A 883 -12.98 -23.13 4.74
C PHE A 883 -13.38 -24.54 4.26
N ASP A 884 -13.64 -25.46 5.19
CA ASP A 884 -14.10 -26.82 4.85
C ASP A 884 -15.53 -26.82 4.31
N ARG A 885 -16.41 -25.99 4.87
CA ARG A 885 -17.78 -25.82 4.36
C ARG A 885 -17.80 -25.23 2.95
N ALA A 886 -16.85 -24.34 2.63
CA ALA A 886 -16.74 -23.79 1.28
C ALA A 886 -16.43 -24.88 0.23
N ILE A 887 -15.63 -25.88 0.59
CA ILE A 887 -15.33 -27.03 -0.28
C ILE A 887 -16.59 -27.88 -0.46
N SER A 888 -17.30 -28.23 0.62
CA SER A 888 -18.55 -28.98 0.55
C SER A 888 -19.60 -28.24 -0.30
N TRP A 889 -19.69 -26.90 -0.14
CA TRP A 889 -20.62 -26.06 -0.89
C TRP A 889 -20.37 -26.19 -2.41
N VAL A 890 -19.12 -26.09 -2.90
CA VAL A 890 -18.86 -26.18 -4.34
C VAL A 890 -19.10 -27.57 -4.91
N VAL A 891 -18.92 -28.64 -4.11
CA VAL A 891 -19.06 -30.00 -4.56
C VAL A 891 -20.52 -30.49 -4.52
N GLU A 892 -21.26 -30.11 -3.48
CA GLU A 892 -22.57 -30.71 -3.19
C GLU A 892 -23.75 -29.88 -3.69
N GLU A 893 -23.61 -28.56 -3.80
CA GLU A 893 -24.70 -27.67 -4.20
C GLU A 893 -24.77 -27.46 -5.72
N GLN A 894 -25.94 -26.98 -6.19
CA GLN A 894 -26.13 -26.56 -7.58
C GLN A 894 -25.92 -25.04 -7.66
N HIS A 895 -25.13 -24.60 -8.64
CA HIS A 895 -24.75 -23.22 -8.79
C HIS A 895 -25.31 -22.62 -10.09
N PRO A 896 -25.78 -21.36 -10.06
CA PRO A 896 -26.24 -20.67 -11.24
C PRO A 896 -25.04 -20.25 -12.14
N ALA A 897 -25.25 -20.29 -13.47
CA ALA A 897 -24.21 -20.03 -14.44
C ALA A 897 -23.58 -18.60 -14.32
N HIS A 898 -24.34 -17.63 -13.86
CA HIS A 898 -23.83 -16.25 -13.71
C HIS A 898 -22.69 -16.14 -12.66
N GLN A 899 -22.71 -16.98 -11.60
CA GLN A 899 -21.62 -16.99 -10.62
C GLN A 899 -20.30 -17.45 -11.24
N LEU A 900 -20.33 -18.39 -12.18
CA LEU A 900 -19.14 -18.78 -12.92
C LEU A 900 -18.67 -17.66 -13.85
N GLU A 901 -19.59 -17.01 -14.58
CA GLU A 901 -19.24 -15.86 -15.44
C GLU A 901 -18.53 -14.75 -14.64
N GLU A 902 -19.05 -14.41 -13.46
CA GLU A 902 -18.44 -13.44 -12.55
C GLU A 902 -17.04 -13.86 -12.10
N ALA A 903 -16.84 -15.13 -11.78
CA ALA A 903 -15.51 -15.62 -11.37
C ALA A 903 -14.50 -15.58 -12.55
N ILE A 904 -14.94 -15.93 -13.76
CA ILE A 904 -14.12 -15.81 -14.98
C ILE A 904 -13.75 -14.34 -15.23
N LEU A 905 -14.71 -13.43 -15.21
CA LEU A 905 -14.47 -11.97 -15.39
C LEU A 905 -13.45 -11.44 -14.39
N GLY A 906 -13.53 -11.85 -13.12
CA GLY A 906 -12.59 -11.44 -12.09
C GLY A 906 -11.14 -11.88 -12.37
N VAL A 907 -10.93 -13.10 -12.87
CA VAL A 907 -9.60 -13.60 -13.29
C VAL A 907 -9.10 -12.79 -14.49
N ILE A 908 -9.95 -12.56 -15.49
CA ILE A 908 -9.60 -11.77 -16.69
C ILE A 908 -9.26 -10.32 -16.31
N ALA A 909 -10.04 -9.67 -15.47
CA ALA A 909 -9.77 -8.31 -15.00
C ALA A 909 -8.39 -8.21 -14.33
N THR A 910 -8.03 -9.22 -13.53
CA THR A 910 -6.69 -9.29 -12.91
C THR A 910 -5.56 -9.46 -13.95
N MET A 911 -5.81 -10.23 -15.01
CA MET A 911 -4.82 -10.42 -16.11
C MET A 911 -4.62 -9.16 -16.95
N ASP A 912 -5.70 -8.41 -17.17
CA ASP A 912 -5.74 -7.23 -18.05
C ASP A 912 -5.46 -5.93 -17.29
N LYS A 913 -5.24 -5.99 -15.97
CA LYS A 913 -4.90 -4.83 -15.16
C LYS A 913 -3.61 -4.20 -15.69
N PRO A 914 -3.64 -2.91 -16.09
CA PRO A 914 -2.47 -2.22 -16.58
C PRO A 914 -1.44 -2.02 -15.45
N SER A 915 -0.18 -1.91 -15.85
CA SER A 915 0.92 -1.48 -15.01
C SER A 915 1.48 -0.15 -15.55
N SER A 916 2.47 0.43 -14.88
CA SER A 916 3.21 1.55 -15.46
C SER A 916 3.90 1.12 -16.77
N PRO A 917 4.22 2.03 -17.70
CA PRO A 917 4.93 1.66 -18.93
C PRO A 917 6.24 0.88 -18.66
N ALA A 918 6.98 1.29 -17.63
CA ALA A 918 8.16 0.57 -17.18
C ALA A 918 7.81 -0.76 -16.49
N GLY A 919 6.71 -0.82 -15.76
CA GLY A 919 6.18 -2.03 -15.13
C GLY A 919 5.79 -3.11 -16.14
N GLU A 920 5.04 -2.75 -17.19
CA GLU A 920 4.67 -3.65 -18.28
C GLU A 920 5.89 -4.24 -18.99
N ALA A 921 6.87 -3.40 -19.29
CA ALA A 921 8.12 -3.84 -19.90
C ALA A 921 8.90 -4.81 -18.99
N LYS A 922 9.01 -4.51 -17.69
CA LYS A 922 9.63 -5.41 -16.70
C LYS A 922 8.86 -6.72 -16.61
N GLN A 923 7.53 -6.68 -16.53
CA GLN A 923 6.69 -7.87 -16.46
C GLN A 923 6.85 -8.75 -17.70
N SER A 924 6.83 -8.17 -18.92
CA SER A 924 7.06 -8.89 -20.17
C SER A 924 8.45 -9.55 -20.17
N PHE A 925 9.50 -8.82 -19.78
CA PHE A 925 10.85 -9.33 -19.71
C PHE A 925 10.98 -10.52 -18.74
N TYR A 926 10.50 -10.39 -17.49
CA TYR A 926 10.59 -11.47 -16.52
C TYR A 926 9.69 -12.66 -16.84
N ASN A 927 8.50 -12.43 -17.42
CA ASN A 927 7.66 -13.52 -17.90
C ASN A 927 8.41 -14.40 -18.92
N GLN A 928 9.15 -13.80 -19.83
CA GLN A 928 9.97 -14.55 -20.78
C GLN A 928 11.11 -15.31 -20.09
N LEU A 929 11.82 -14.68 -19.13
CA LEU A 929 12.91 -15.34 -18.40
C LEU A 929 12.43 -16.55 -17.58
N PHE A 930 11.23 -16.48 -17.01
CA PHE A 930 10.65 -17.56 -16.22
C PHE A 930 9.79 -18.53 -17.05
N GLY A 931 9.85 -18.48 -18.39
CA GLY A 931 9.14 -19.41 -19.27
C GLY A 931 7.66 -19.13 -19.47
N ARG A 932 7.15 -18.00 -18.97
CA ARG A 932 5.75 -17.56 -19.15
C ARG A 932 5.62 -16.73 -20.42
N SER A 933 5.84 -17.35 -21.58
CA SER A 933 5.73 -16.68 -22.88
C SER A 933 4.33 -16.11 -23.13
N LEU A 934 4.19 -15.25 -24.14
CA LEU A 934 2.89 -14.72 -24.56
C LEU A 934 1.93 -15.87 -24.95
N GLU A 935 2.42 -16.90 -25.66
CA GLU A 935 1.64 -18.11 -26.00
C GLU A 935 1.15 -18.85 -24.75
N HIS A 936 2.01 -18.99 -23.75
CA HIS A 936 1.61 -19.61 -22.47
C HIS A 936 0.51 -18.80 -21.77
N ARG A 937 0.63 -17.49 -21.74
CA ARG A 937 -0.36 -16.58 -21.13
C ARG A 937 -1.69 -16.57 -21.92
N MET A 938 -1.62 -16.61 -23.25
CA MET A 938 -2.81 -16.73 -24.11
C MET A 938 -3.52 -18.09 -23.90
N ALA A 939 -2.78 -19.19 -23.87
CA ALA A 939 -3.35 -20.50 -23.58
C ALA A 939 -3.99 -20.58 -22.19
N PHE A 940 -3.40 -19.95 -21.19
CA PHE A 940 -4.01 -19.82 -19.85
C PHE A 940 -5.31 -19.03 -19.92
N ARG A 941 -5.34 -17.87 -20.60
CA ARG A 941 -6.54 -17.04 -20.81
C ARG A 941 -7.66 -17.82 -21.51
N GLU A 942 -7.36 -18.55 -22.58
CA GLU A 942 -8.32 -19.39 -23.29
C GLU A 942 -8.95 -20.46 -22.37
N ARG A 943 -8.13 -21.07 -21.51
CA ARG A 943 -8.62 -22.07 -20.54
C ARG A 943 -9.50 -21.44 -19.46
N VAL A 944 -9.15 -20.25 -18.97
CA VAL A 944 -10.00 -19.48 -18.04
C VAL A 944 -11.37 -19.22 -18.66
N LEU A 945 -11.42 -18.72 -19.90
CA LEU A 945 -12.67 -18.43 -20.62
C LEU A 945 -13.50 -19.70 -20.93
N ALA A 946 -12.87 -20.85 -21.06
CA ALA A 946 -13.53 -22.13 -21.35
C ALA A 946 -13.94 -22.94 -20.11
N THR A 947 -13.65 -22.44 -18.90
CA THR A 947 -13.94 -23.17 -17.63
C THR A 947 -15.44 -23.37 -17.44
N THR A 948 -15.84 -24.53 -16.97
CA THR A 948 -17.23 -24.91 -16.68
C THR A 948 -17.45 -25.20 -15.19
N LEU A 949 -18.72 -25.24 -14.74
CA LEU A 949 -19.05 -25.60 -13.35
C LEU A 949 -18.61 -27.04 -13.01
N ASP A 950 -18.70 -27.96 -13.97
CA ASP A 950 -18.24 -29.35 -13.78
C ASP A 950 -16.72 -29.42 -13.61
N ASP A 951 -15.98 -28.56 -14.29
CA ASP A 951 -14.51 -28.43 -14.09
C ASP A 951 -14.18 -27.97 -12.67
N LEU A 952 -14.91 -26.94 -12.16
CA LEU A 952 -14.70 -26.44 -10.78
C LEU A 952 -14.91 -27.54 -9.75
N LYS A 953 -16.00 -28.29 -9.88
CA LYS A 953 -16.31 -29.41 -9.02
C LYS A 953 -15.24 -30.52 -9.11
N SER A 954 -14.83 -30.89 -10.31
CA SER A 954 -13.82 -31.92 -10.55
C SER A 954 -12.46 -31.59 -9.92
N VAL A 955 -12.00 -30.33 -10.01
CA VAL A 955 -10.72 -29.94 -9.38
C VAL A 955 -10.84 -29.84 -7.86
N ALA A 956 -11.98 -29.43 -7.32
CA ALA A 956 -12.23 -29.41 -5.88
C ALA A 956 -12.19 -30.84 -5.30
N GLU A 957 -12.88 -31.78 -5.90
CA GLU A 957 -12.87 -33.22 -5.50
C GLU A 957 -11.47 -33.84 -5.62
N ARG A 958 -10.66 -33.42 -6.60
CA ARG A 958 -9.33 -33.96 -6.86
C ARG A 958 -8.27 -33.46 -5.90
N TYR A 959 -8.28 -32.18 -5.55
CA TYR A 959 -7.17 -31.53 -4.85
C TYR A 959 -7.44 -31.21 -3.38
N PHE A 960 -8.70 -31.15 -2.92
CA PHE A 960 -8.99 -30.74 -1.55
C PHE A 960 -9.19 -31.93 -0.61
N ASP A 961 -8.13 -32.74 -0.49
CA ASP A 961 -8.09 -33.81 0.49
C ASP A 961 -7.72 -33.26 1.88
N ALA A 962 -8.62 -33.40 2.85
CA ALA A 962 -8.43 -32.89 4.21
C ALA A 962 -7.16 -33.44 4.90
N ASP A 963 -6.75 -34.67 4.57
CA ASP A 963 -5.54 -35.28 5.13
C ASP A 963 -4.25 -34.64 4.58
N GLN A 964 -4.32 -33.94 3.47
CA GLN A 964 -3.20 -33.21 2.86
C GLN A 964 -3.18 -31.72 3.22
N ALA A 965 -4.20 -31.22 3.91
CA ALA A 965 -4.31 -29.82 4.26
C ALA A 965 -3.22 -29.37 5.24
N SER A 966 -2.56 -28.26 4.95
CA SER A 966 -1.68 -27.54 5.83
C SER A 966 -2.41 -26.36 6.45
N ILE A 967 -2.09 -26.00 7.71
CA ILE A 967 -2.71 -24.90 8.46
C ILE A 967 -1.61 -23.96 8.97
N GLY A 968 -1.81 -22.66 8.76
CA GLY A 968 -0.99 -21.59 9.30
C GLY A 968 -1.86 -20.56 10.00
N ILE A 969 -1.56 -20.26 11.26
CA ILE A 969 -2.33 -19.34 12.10
C ILE A 969 -1.36 -18.33 12.71
N ILE A 970 -1.81 -17.06 12.77
CA ILE A 970 -1.18 -16.00 13.58
C ILE A 970 -2.27 -15.42 14.48
N SER A 971 -2.02 -15.41 15.78
CA SER A 971 -2.99 -14.92 16.75
C SER A 971 -2.32 -14.51 18.07
N ASN A 972 -3.10 -14.08 19.04
CA ASN A 972 -2.63 -13.86 20.40
C ASN A 972 -2.43 -15.19 21.13
N ARG A 973 -1.76 -15.09 22.28
CA ARG A 973 -1.40 -16.25 23.08
C ARG A 973 -2.61 -17.07 23.56
N GLU A 974 -3.65 -16.40 24.04
CA GLU A 974 -4.84 -17.07 24.59
C GLU A 974 -5.59 -17.86 23.51
N ALA A 975 -5.80 -17.26 22.34
CA ALA A 975 -6.47 -17.93 21.22
C ALA A 975 -5.66 -19.12 20.70
N VAL A 976 -4.32 -19.01 20.64
CA VAL A 976 -3.46 -20.12 20.20
C VAL A 976 -3.42 -21.25 21.24
N GLU A 977 -3.39 -20.93 22.53
CA GLU A 977 -3.42 -21.93 23.59
C GLU A 977 -4.74 -22.72 23.62
N SER A 978 -5.85 -22.16 23.12
CA SER A 978 -7.12 -22.90 22.96
C SER A 978 -7.04 -24.05 21.95
N LEU A 979 -6.01 -24.07 21.09
CA LEU A 979 -5.77 -25.10 20.08
C LEU A 979 -4.88 -26.26 20.60
N GLN A 980 -4.45 -26.27 21.86
CA GLN A 980 -3.50 -27.26 22.39
C GLN A 980 -3.98 -28.73 22.27
N ASP A 981 -5.28 -28.96 22.26
CA ASP A 981 -5.87 -30.30 22.07
C ASP A 981 -5.90 -30.75 20.60
N GLN A 982 -5.50 -29.89 19.67
CA GLN A 982 -5.39 -30.17 18.23
C GLN A 982 -3.93 -30.51 17.87
N ALA A 983 -3.73 -31.25 16.78
CA ALA A 983 -2.39 -31.59 16.28
C ALA A 983 -1.70 -30.39 15.60
N ILE A 984 -1.72 -29.21 16.27
CA ILE A 984 -1.12 -27.96 15.79
C ILE A 984 0.06 -27.60 16.68
N GLU A 985 1.22 -27.41 16.09
CA GLU A 985 2.44 -26.95 16.77
C GLU A 985 2.31 -25.46 17.10
N ILE A 986 2.47 -25.11 18.39
CA ILE A 986 2.45 -23.72 18.84
C ILE A 986 3.88 -23.17 18.90
N ILE A 987 4.09 -22.01 18.24
CA ILE A 987 5.38 -21.32 18.20
C ILE A 987 5.21 -19.89 18.72
N TYR A 988 6.06 -19.55 19.68
CA TYR A 988 6.11 -18.20 20.26
C TYR A 988 7.13 -17.35 19.49
N LEU A 989 6.69 -16.19 18.98
CA LEU A 989 7.51 -15.31 18.14
C LEU A 989 8.33 -14.27 18.94
#